data_64cb57f45f80ae5e3aad1a8e9b1eb991
#
_entry.id   64cb57f45f80ae5e3aad1a8e9b1eb991
#
_cell.length_a   1.000
_cell.length_b   1.000
_cell.length_c   1.000
_cell.angle_alpha   90.00
_cell.angle_beta   90.00
_cell.angle_gamma   90.00
#
_symmetry.space_group_name_H-M   'P 1'
#
loop_
_entity.id
_entity.type
_entity.pdbx_description
1 polymer ?
#
loop_
_entity_poly.entity_id
_entity_poly.type
_entity_poly.pdbx_seq_one_letter_code
_entity_poly.pdbx_strand_id
1 'polypeptide(L)'
;DVYKRQVQDADGLRLDEVEVAYGQAADIQLEPTHWAYPEIFTFSGWDKPVDCVKENMTVTAVYDYKSLPESLFYFNLLDDGTYEIAVKRTLDFRYMNLDGDWGVPATFNNKPVSKIASYGLSSLYKGFKDIDLLYIPESVKIVDAYAFDGLDIPRVDFAGLEQIWAMAFFNCAFELNLPASLCEIEPYAFFQFGLINRLNSQNDRSVNLSSDCENFFMSGLALYSSDGSELVYIDYLNRTSENAELVVPDTVKTVYPALLWQAWGIDSIVFEGDVETIGSGFLYSNFIQSVTFNGTVERIEGAEATYELKGAITRDHASQLKTGAFQQCTRLSASGTFVLPTGLKYIGDYAFAFTEFGEINLDGIEFIGKGAFFVTRYTKFHSITVANSDKYYSHENRALIEKGTGPVFNGKAGDTFLVYAPVIENFTPENGESLLIDTYTVPQGVTAFHNFAFNCAYYIKHLIIPEGVQKLPMGFINSNLTSGVYNPETQQITEYYFGVHDISLPSTLTDIESYGEWCISNEYYPALTLGENFTGFVWPNGCNLEKIEYYSIHTKQTEVELPATVTDYSASGYGNMYLENITVEEGNGRYLSFGGWLYEKIGGNELRLVHIPRASANADGKLIFPDTGEYILTEIASNAAYGIIQNYDNQGQIVFDGITEIEFPDTVRVIDDLAFNVCSAIKSVTFPAGIEYIGDNAFSQTRLIESITFNGILPPKMGENVFSVLFEEPLANATIHIPNGTYACWSAFLAEYGKLYGINYFKALETPQSFTYNFESNGGTEVESVQSYDLWSLPYTEWAGEGERFFQGWFTKDGSVDGDWGERVFGAPYVGKADSLGVVTLYARFGEDRYEDGSDVPFAFVVSETTRKLTLNAWTTTFFEFTPERDGLYLMKMNFDHVAYSDSGFGTFDKATNTVNGYRYTPVYDENWNILYLGFECKAGQTYYIFYEFSEQNIYTGEIEVPLAEYEFTVEWQGEIPAQQA
;
A
#
# COMPACT_ATOMS: atom_id res chain seq x y z
N ASP A 1 32.87 23.38 62.87
CA ASP A 1 33.04 23.54 61.43
C ASP A 1 31.67 23.72 60.77
N VAL A 2 31.59 24.68 59.89
CA VAL A 2 30.38 24.92 59.09
C VAL A 2 30.73 24.59 57.64
N TYR A 3 29.87 23.83 57.01
CA TYR A 3 30.04 23.36 55.61
C TYR A 3 28.95 23.96 54.75
N LYS A 4 29.30 24.19 53.46
CA LYS A 4 28.39 24.71 52.48
C LYS A 4 27.77 23.53 51.71
N ARG A 5 26.47 23.55 51.55
CA ARG A 5 25.73 22.70 50.64
C ARG A 5 25.14 23.52 49.53
N GLN A 6 25.59 23.29 48.32
CA GLN A 6 25.05 23.89 47.14
C GLN A 6 23.89 23.01 46.68
N VAL A 7 22.77 23.61 46.40
CA VAL A 7 21.54 22.97 45.87
C VAL A 7 21.39 23.36 44.42
N GLN A 8 21.25 22.37 43.58
CA GLN A 8 21.06 22.62 42.15
C GLN A 8 19.89 21.76 41.59
N ASP A 9 19.36 22.17 40.47
CA ASP A 9 18.42 21.33 39.70
C ASP A 9 19.15 20.20 38.97
N ALA A 10 18.38 19.39 38.18
CA ALA A 10 18.92 18.27 37.40
C ALA A 10 19.91 18.75 36.32
N ASP A 11 19.74 19.98 35.81
CA ASP A 11 20.58 20.59 34.76
C ASP A 11 21.82 21.33 35.32
N GLY A 12 21.97 21.27 36.64
CA GLY A 12 23.12 21.89 37.33
C GLY A 12 22.96 23.40 37.64
N LEU A 13 21.74 23.95 37.39
CA LEU A 13 21.46 25.36 37.76
C LEU A 13 21.39 25.47 39.27
N ARG A 14 22.19 26.36 39.84
CA ARG A 14 22.19 26.62 41.27
C ARG A 14 20.87 27.23 41.74
N LEU A 15 20.18 26.50 42.61
CA LEU A 15 18.91 26.90 43.22
C LEU A 15 19.08 27.60 44.55
N ASP A 16 20.00 27.11 45.41
CA ASP A 16 20.27 27.66 46.75
C ASP A 16 21.66 27.27 47.25
N GLU A 17 22.06 27.82 48.40
CA GLU A 17 23.26 27.43 49.17
C GLU A 17 22.90 27.47 50.64
N VAL A 18 23.03 26.34 51.34
CA VAL A 18 22.72 26.21 52.76
C VAL A 18 24.02 25.98 53.58
N GLU A 19 24.25 26.74 54.63
CA GLU A 19 25.35 26.53 55.56
C GLU A 19 24.91 25.62 56.70
N VAL A 20 25.62 24.51 56.90
CA VAL A 20 25.24 23.44 57.83
C VAL A 20 26.40 23.16 58.79
N ALA A 21 26.14 23.08 60.11
CA ALA A 21 27.14 22.67 61.10
C ALA A 21 27.49 21.17 60.92
N TYR A 22 28.74 20.83 61.25
CA TYR A 22 29.26 19.45 61.11
C TYR A 22 28.33 18.41 61.74
N GLY A 23 27.91 17.43 60.96
CA GLY A 23 27.12 16.31 61.42
C GLY A 23 25.62 16.63 61.58
N GLN A 24 25.16 17.82 61.27
CA GLN A 24 23.73 18.19 61.27
C GLN A 24 23.12 17.95 59.90
N ALA A 25 21.77 17.83 59.90
CA ALA A 25 20.99 17.78 58.68
C ALA A 25 20.94 19.14 57.99
N ALA A 26 20.94 19.15 56.67
CA ALA A 26 20.63 20.35 55.87
C ALA A 26 19.14 20.54 55.84
N ASP A 27 18.66 21.70 56.30
CA ASP A 27 17.23 22.05 56.20
C ASP A 27 16.97 22.71 54.83
N ILE A 28 16.71 21.89 53.84
CA ILE A 28 16.37 22.33 52.48
C ILE A 28 14.84 22.34 52.37
N GLN A 29 14.22 23.50 52.49
CA GLN A 29 12.77 23.72 52.39
C GLN A 29 12.29 23.87 50.92
N LEU A 30 13.17 23.52 49.97
CA LEU A 30 12.89 23.71 48.54
C LEU A 30 12.42 22.39 47.95
N GLU A 31 11.29 22.41 47.30
CA GLU A 31 10.79 21.35 46.39
C GLU A 31 10.82 21.93 44.97
N PRO A 32 11.97 21.81 44.28
CA PRO A 32 12.11 22.43 42.98
C PRO A 32 11.19 21.80 41.94
N THR A 33 10.47 22.64 41.19
CA THR A 33 9.73 22.23 40.00
C THR A 33 10.71 22.14 38.85
N HIS A 34 10.60 21.09 38.04
CA HIS A 34 11.35 20.98 36.80
C HIS A 34 10.98 22.16 35.89
N TRP A 35 11.96 22.99 35.51
CA TRP A 35 11.67 24.28 34.90
C TRP A 35 11.02 24.16 33.51
N ALA A 36 11.36 23.12 32.71
CA ALA A 36 10.85 22.93 31.34
C ALA A 36 9.61 22.03 31.28
N TYR A 37 9.56 21.00 32.15
CA TYR A 37 8.52 19.94 32.04
C TYR A 37 7.96 19.61 33.45
N PRO A 38 7.24 20.53 34.09
CA PRO A 38 6.77 20.35 35.47
C PRO A 38 5.71 19.25 35.64
N GLU A 39 4.98 18.92 34.59
CA GLU A 39 3.95 17.86 34.58
C GLU A 39 4.53 16.47 34.30
N ILE A 40 5.72 16.41 33.74
CA ILE A 40 6.42 15.15 33.40
C ILE A 40 7.40 14.74 34.48
N PHE A 41 8.05 15.70 35.15
CA PHE A 41 9.03 15.45 36.17
C PHE A 41 8.60 16.01 37.52
N THR A 42 8.26 15.12 38.45
CA THR A 42 7.84 15.46 39.80
C THR A 42 9.02 15.31 40.76
N PHE A 43 9.31 16.35 41.56
CA PHE A 43 10.41 16.27 42.51
C PHE A 43 10.20 15.11 43.50
N SER A 44 11.19 14.20 43.57
CA SER A 44 11.13 13.01 44.44
C SER A 44 12.18 13.03 45.54
N GLY A 45 13.14 13.93 45.46
CA GLY A 45 14.19 14.02 46.49
C GLY A 45 15.53 14.59 45.97
N TRP A 46 16.55 14.32 46.71
CA TRP A 46 17.94 14.75 46.41
C TRP A 46 18.84 13.55 46.15
N ASP A 47 19.80 13.67 45.22
CA ASP A 47 20.74 12.62 44.77
C ASP A 47 21.64 12.09 45.88
N LYS A 48 21.83 12.89 46.97
CA LYS A 48 22.65 12.54 48.14
C LYS A 48 21.92 12.80 49.45
N PRO A 49 22.21 12.03 50.49
CA PRO A 49 21.62 12.20 51.81
C PRO A 49 21.88 13.61 52.39
N VAL A 50 20.82 14.24 52.90
CA VAL A 50 20.86 15.58 53.47
C VAL A 50 20.82 15.62 55.01
N ASP A 51 20.77 14.46 55.61
CA ASP A 51 20.57 14.22 57.04
C ASP A 51 21.80 14.34 57.90
N CYS A 52 23.04 14.26 57.31
CA CYS A 52 24.31 14.36 58.02
C CYS A 52 25.40 14.95 57.15
N VAL A 53 25.66 16.26 57.26
CA VAL A 53 26.65 16.97 56.45
C VAL A 53 28.00 16.97 57.13
N LYS A 54 29.03 16.37 56.48
CA LYS A 54 30.39 16.25 57.01
C LYS A 54 31.47 16.98 56.19
N GLU A 55 31.10 17.47 55.01
CA GLU A 55 31.95 18.15 54.06
C GLU A 55 31.13 19.10 53.14
N ASN A 56 31.81 19.97 52.41
CA ASN A 56 31.17 20.78 51.37
C ASN A 56 30.68 19.83 50.25
N MET A 57 29.43 19.95 49.86
CA MET A 57 28.88 19.09 48.84
C MET A 57 27.81 19.79 48.03
N THR A 58 27.62 19.31 46.83
CA THR A 58 26.50 19.70 45.97
C THR A 58 25.46 18.59 45.98
N VAL A 59 24.21 18.94 46.14
CA VAL A 59 23.05 18.03 45.99
C VAL A 59 22.24 18.47 44.79
N THR A 60 21.83 17.47 44.02
CA THR A 60 21.08 17.68 42.80
C THR A 60 19.65 17.16 43.01
N ALA A 61 18.67 17.90 42.51
CA ALA A 61 17.27 17.45 42.52
C ALA A 61 17.08 16.18 41.69
N VAL A 62 16.33 15.23 42.24
CA VAL A 62 15.91 14.00 41.58
C VAL A 62 14.40 14.08 41.37
N TYR A 63 13.96 13.66 40.18
CA TYR A 63 12.55 13.72 39.80
C TYR A 63 12.04 12.34 39.40
N ASP A 64 10.82 12.04 39.80
CA ASP A 64 10.09 10.91 39.25
C ASP A 64 9.53 11.25 37.85
N TYR A 65 9.67 10.32 36.91
CA TYR A 65 9.32 10.50 35.53
C TYR A 65 7.93 9.91 35.22
N LYS A 66 6.99 10.74 34.75
CA LYS A 66 5.65 10.36 34.33
C LYS A 66 5.68 9.89 32.88
N SER A 67 5.56 8.59 32.64
CA SER A 67 5.49 8.01 31.31
C SER A 67 4.14 7.41 30.99
N LEU A 68 3.86 7.26 29.69
CA LEU A 68 2.77 6.43 29.21
C LEU A 68 2.94 5.00 29.76
N PRO A 69 1.85 4.29 30.11
CA PRO A 69 1.92 2.93 30.63
C PRO A 69 2.69 1.97 29.66
N GLU A 70 3.62 1.19 30.21
CA GLU A 70 4.36 0.18 29.43
C GLU A 70 3.44 -0.82 28.72
N SER A 71 2.27 -1.10 29.29
CA SER A 71 1.27 -1.97 28.69
C SER A 71 0.74 -1.52 27.32
N LEU A 72 0.95 -0.25 26.97
CA LEU A 72 0.58 0.30 25.67
C LEU A 72 1.57 -0.08 24.55
N PHE A 73 2.78 -0.51 24.93
CA PHE A 73 3.87 -0.69 24.00
C PHE A 73 4.27 -2.15 23.84
N TYR A 74 4.77 -2.44 22.66
CA TYR A 74 5.67 -3.52 22.41
C TYR A 74 7.11 -3.04 22.65
N PHE A 75 7.93 -3.91 23.23
CA PHE A 75 9.36 -3.65 23.44
C PHE A 75 10.15 -4.76 22.79
N ASN A 76 10.88 -4.44 21.74
CA ASN A 76 11.72 -5.37 21.02
C ASN A 76 13.18 -5.17 21.39
N LEU A 77 13.87 -6.24 21.82
CA LEU A 77 15.29 -6.16 22.24
C LEU A 77 16.19 -6.06 21.01
N LEU A 78 17.00 -5.03 20.95
CA LEU A 78 17.97 -4.80 19.88
C LEU A 78 19.30 -5.53 20.17
N ASP A 79 20.11 -5.74 19.12
CA ASP A 79 21.42 -6.42 19.22
C ASP A 79 22.41 -5.72 20.16
N ASP A 80 22.26 -4.41 20.36
CA ASP A 80 23.07 -3.63 21.30
C ASP A 80 22.63 -3.77 22.77
N GLY A 81 21.56 -4.51 23.00
CA GLY A 81 21.00 -4.75 24.32
C GLY A 81 20.06 -3.67 24.83
N THR A 82 19.68 -2.72 24.02
CA THR A 82 18.64 -1.71 24.28
C THR A 82 17.29 -2.15 23.69
N TYR A 83 16.24 -1.36 23.86
CA TYR A 83 14.91 -1.67 23.31
C TYR A 83 14.49 -0.66 22.24
N GLU A 84 13.82 -1.14 21.20
CA GLU A 84 12.92 -0.32 20.40
C GLU A 84 11.48 -0.47 20.88
N ILE A 85 10.64 0.53 20.62
CA ILE A 85 9.23 0.52 21.05
C ILE A 85 8.27 0.79 19.90
N ALA A 86 7.08 0.16 20.00
CA ALA A 86 5.94 0.46 19.15
C ALA A 86 4.64 0.36 19.95
N VAL A 87 3.66 1.21 19.67
CA VAL A 87 2.34 1.16 20.30
C VAL A 87 1.55 -0.04 19.75
N LYS A 88 0.85 -0.75 20.65
CA LYS A 88 0.01 -1.88 20.30
C LYS A 88 -1.22 -1.44 19.50
N ARG A 89 -1.31 -1.85 18.24
CA ARG A 89 -2.40 -1.46 17.32
C ARG A 89 -3.78 -2.00 17.70
N THR A 90 -3.82 -3.06 18.50
CA THR A 90 -5.06 -3.76 18.88
C THR A 90 -5.79 -3.14 20.06
N LEU A 91 -5.20 -2.13 20.71
CA LEU A 91 -5.81 -1.49 21.88
C LEU A 91 -6.88 -0.48 21.44
N ASP A 92 -8.04 -0.56 22.07
CA ASP A 92 -9.09 0.46 21.92
C ASP A 92 -8.81 1.63 22.87
N PHE A 93 -8.09 2.62 22.36
CA PHE A 93 -7.67 3.80 23.13
C PHE A 93 -8.84 4.73 23.53
N ARG A 94 -10.05 4.54 22.98
CA ARG A 94 -11.22 5.40 23.26
C ARG A 94 -11.66 5.42 24.74
N TYR A 95 -11.17 4.50 25.53
CA TYR A 95 -11.50 4.38 26.96
C TYR A 95 -10.36 4.76 27.89
N MET A 96 -9.22 5.22 27.34
CA MET A 96 -8.09 5.69 28.13
C MET A 96 -8.14 7.21 28.26
N ASN A 97 -8.13 7.71 29.48
CA ASN A 97 -8.05 9.15 29.75
C ASN A 97 -6.54 9.51 29.84
N LEU A 98 -5.96 9.99 28.76
CA LEU A 98 -4.55 10.39 28.68
C LEU A 98 -4.45 11.88 28.38
N ASP A 99 -5.15 12.70 29.15
CA ASP A 99 -5.12 14.17 29.00
C ASP A 99 -3.78 14.72 29.50
N GLY A 100 -3.30 15.81 28.88
CA GLY A 100 -2.14 16.59 29.30
C GLY A 100 -0.79 16.03 28.82
N ASP A 101 0.26 16.24 29.62
CA ASP A 101 1.64 15.93 29.24
C ASP A 101 2.04 14.51 29.63
N TRP A 102 2.66 13.79 28.71
CA TRP A 102 3.12 12.42 28.91
C TRP A 102 4.49 12.19 28.28
N GLY A 103 5.32 11.38 28.97
CA GLY A 103 6.57 10.88 28.42
C GLY A 103 6.42 9.50 27.77
N VAL A 104 7.31 9.20 26.83
CA VAL A 104 7.50 7.83 26.32
C VAL A 104 8.35 7.05 27.33
N PRO A 105 8.13 5.74 27.60
CA PRO A 105 8.97 4.98 28.54
C PRO A 105 10.47 5.09 28.21
N ALA A 106 11.28 5.53 29.18
CA ALA A 106 12.72 5.70 29.01
C ALA A 106 13.49 4.38 29.11
N THR A 107 12.94 3.41 29.84
CA THR A 107 13.56 2.11 30.09
C THR A 107 12.48 1.04 30.11
N PHE A 108 12.88 -0.20 29.83
CA PHE A 108 12.10 -1.40 30.03
C PHE A 108 13.01 -2.50 30.56
N ASN A 109 12.57 -3.28 31.58
CA ASN A 109 13.40 -4.30 32.25
C ASN A 109 14.81 -3.80 32.64
N ASN A 110 14.90 -2.57 33.15
CA ASN A 110 16.15 -1.90 33.53
C ASN A 110 17.18 -1.67 32.37
N LYS A 111 16.71 -1.68 31.13
CA LYS A 111 17.52 -1.35 29.95
C LYS A 111 16.92 -0.14 29.23
N PRO A 112 17.72 0.70 28.56
CA PRO A 112 17.20 1.86 27.89
C PRO A 112 16.32 1.53 26.69
N VAL A 113 15.30 2.34 26.47
CA VAL A 113 14.60 2.43 25.20
C VAL A 113 15.39 3.39 24.33
N SER A 114 15.99 2.90 23.24
CA SER A 114 16.88 3.69 22.39
C SER A 114 16.29 4.07 21.05
N LYS A 115 15.21 3.40 20.63
CA LYS A 115 14.65 3.58 19.30
C LYS A 115 13.12 3.57 19.33
N ILE A 116 12.50 4.44 18.54
CA ILE A 116 11.09 4.34 18.17
C ILE A 116 11.03 3.59 16.84
N ALA A 117 10.38 2.43 16.84
CA ALA A 117 10.30 1.53 15.70
C ALA A 117 9.50 2.15 14.53
N SER A 118 9.60 1.54 13.37
CA SER A 118 8.77 1.90 12.22
C SER A 118 7.30 1.82 12.58
N TYR A 119 6.52 2.87 12.25
CA TYR A 119 5.12 3.05 12.68
C TYR A 119 4.92 3.01 14.20
N GLY A 120 5.98 3.16 14.99
CA GLY A 120 5.96 2.91 16.42
C GLY A 120 4.97 3.74 17.22
N LEU A 121 4.72 4.99 16.84
CA LEU A 121 3.76 5.89 17.48
C LEU A 121 2.59 6.28 16.56
N SER A 122 2.49 5.72 15.36
CA SER A 122 1.46 6.07 14.37
C SER A 122 0.03 5.81 14.85
N SER A 123 -0.16 4.77 15.66
CA SER A 123 -1.50 4.42 16.19
C SER A 123 -1.97 5.33 17.33
N LEU A 124 -1.13 6.18 17.88
CA LEU A 124 -1.55 7.21 18.86
C LEU A 124 -2.59 8.17 18.25
N TYR A 125 -2.56 8.35 16.94
CA TYR A 125 -3.53 9.16 16.18
C TYR A 125 -5.01 8.82 16.46
N LYS A 126 -5.35 7.56 16.72
CA LYS A 126 -6.75 7.12 16.89
C LYS A 126 -7.31 7.28 18.32
N GLY A 127 -6.47 7.54 19.30
CA GLY A 127 -6.88 7.49 20.70
C GLY A 127 -6.37 8.59 21.62
N PHE A 128 -5.41 9.39 21.19
CA PHE A 128 -4.70 10.35 22.05
C PHE A 128 -4.95 11.80 21.65
N LYS A 129 -6.18 12.15 21.40
CA LYS A 129 -6.56 13.53 21.02
C LYS A 129 -6.30 14.57 22.10
N ASP A 130 -6.09 14.12 23.33
CA ASP A 130 -6.05 14.96 24.51
C ASP A 130 -4.65 15.04 25.15
N ILE A 131 -3.61 14.49 24.47
CA ILE A 131 -2.21 14.72 24.83
C ILE A 131 -1.80 16.11 24.37
N ASP A 132 -1.36 16.96 25.31
CA ASP A 132 -0.84 18.29 25.01
C ASP A 132 0.62 18.27 24.61
N LEU A 133 1.43 17.46 25.28
CA LEU A 133 2.85 17.25 25.02
C LEU A 133 3.23 15.78 25.07
N LEU A 134 3.93 15.29 24.06
CA LEU A 134 4.62 14.01 24.07
C LEU A 134 6.14 14.24 24.23
N TYR A 135 6.66 13.91 25.40
CA TYR A 135 8.09 14.01 25.70
C TYR A 135 8.82 12.71 25.36
N ILE A 136 9.84 12.78 24.55
CA ILE A 136 10.70 11.67 24.14
C ILE A 136 12.00 11.74 24.94
N PRO A 137 12.28 10.77 25.83
CA PRO A 137 13.37 10.85 26.79
C PRO A 137 14.75 10.76 26.15
N GLU A 138 15.77 11.15 26.92
CA GLU A 138 17.18 11.18 26.49
C GLU A 138 17.72 9.83 26.01
N SER A 139 17.14 8.73 26.51
CA SER A 139 17.53 7.37 26.09
C SER A 139 17.22 7.09 24.62
N VAL A 140 16.19 7.73 24.04
CA VAL A 140 15.79 7.52 22.65
C VAL A 140 16.73 8.28 21.72
N LYS A 141 17.45 7.54 20.89
CA LYS A 141 18.48 8.03 19.98
C LYS A 141 18.05 8.02 18.51
N ILE A 142 17.13 7.12 18.14
CA ILE A 142 16.75 6.87 16.75
C ILE A 142 15.23 6.95 16.61
N VAL A 143 14.79 7.64 15.57
CA VAL A 143 13.40 7.61 15.08
C VAL A 143 13.40 6.96 13.71
N ASP A 144 12.78 5.77 13.63
CA ASP A 144 12.71 4.96 12.41
C ASP A 144 11.69 5.51 11.40
N ALA A 145 11.68 4.97 10.20
CA ALA A 145 10.76 5.36 9.14
C ALA A 145 9.29 5.25 9.59
N TYR A 146 8.48 6.27 9.26
CA TYR A 146 7.06 6.34 9.63
C TYR A 146 6.76 6.29 11.15
N ALA A 147 7.74 6.44 12.00
CA ALA A 147 7.57 6.27 13.45
C ALA A 147 6.41 7.08 14.03
N PHE A 148 6.15 8.25 13.49
CA PHE A 148 5.08 9.18 13.90
C PHE A 148 3.95 9.31 12.87
N ASP A 149 3.88 8.45 11.84
CA ASP A 149 2.93 8.58 10.73
C ASP A 149 1.51 8.95 11.20
N GLY A 150 1.01 10.08 10.67
CA GLY A 150 -0.33 10.55 10.92
C GLY A 150 -0.58 11.14 12.32
N LEU A 151 0.42 11.32 13.18
CA LEU A 151 0.23 11.89 14.51
C LEU A 151 -0.12 13.39 14.44
N ASP A 152 -1.23 13.78 15.05
CA ASP A 152 -1.74 15.16 15.14
C ASP A 152 -1.98 15.49 16.64
N ILE A 153 -0.98 16.07 17.29
CA ILE A 153 -1.02 16.53 18.69
C ILE A 153 -0.38 17.91 18.79
N PRO A 154 -0.57 18.68 19.88
CA PRO A 154 0.01 20.01 19.98
C PRO A 154 1.55 20.04 19.88
N ARG A 155 2.26 19.11 20.58
CA ARG A 155 3.71 19.23 20.73
C ARG A 155 4.42 17.90 20.94
N VAL A 156 5.63 17.76 20.35
CA VAL A 156 6.58 16.66 20.57
C VAL A 156 7.97 17.22 20.88
N ASP A 157 8.53 16.85 22.03
CA ASP A 157 9.85 17.28 22.48
C ASP A 157 10.81 16.10 22.58
N PHE A 158 11.96 16.21 21.96
CA PHE A 158 13.04 15.23 22.05
C PHE A 158 14.17 15.72 22.96
N ALA A 159 14.57 14.90 23.93
CA ALA A 159 15.68 15.22 24.83
C ALA A 159 17.04 14.72 24.32
N GLY A 160 17.09 13.59 23.62
CA GLY A 160 18.35 12.96 23.29
C GLY A 160 18.49 12.38 21.89
N LEU A 161 17.59 12.75 20.98
CA LEU A 161 17.56 12.23 19.61
C LEU A 161 18.87 12.52 18.86
N GLU A 162 19.39 11.48 18.19
CA GLU A 162 20.61 11.59 17.39
C GLU A 162 20.32 11.39 15.89
N GLN A 163 19.37 10.53 15.52
CA GLN A 163 19.10 10.17 14.12
C GLN A 163 17.61 10.22 13.80
N ILE A 164 17.28 10.81 12.65
CA ILE A 164 15.95 10.84 12.07
C ILE A 164 16.01 10.14 10.71
N TRP A 165 15.32 9.00 10.59
CA TRP A 165 15.31 8.23 9.35
C TRP A 165 14.22 8.72 8.38
N ALA A 166 14.29 8.26 7.13
CA ALA A 166 13.39 8.69 6.08
C ALA A 166 11.92 8.50 6.46
N MET A 167 11.05 9.44 6.10
CA MET A 167 9.61 9.39 6.42
C MET A 167 9.25 9.37 7.91
N ALA A 168 10.20 9.58 8.82
CA ALA A 168 9.95 9.47 10.27
C ALA A 168 8.72 10.28 10.73
N PHE A 169 8.55 11.48 10.18
CA PHE A 169 7.47 12.40 10.49
C PHE A 169 6.47 12.55 9.33
N PHE A 170 6.24 11.46 8.59
CA PHE A 170 5.30 11.46 7.47
C PHE A 170 3.90 11.84 7.93
N ASN A 171 3.30 12.81 7.20
CA ASN A 171 1.92 13.21 7.40
C ASN A 171 1.56 13.59 8.86
N CYS A 172 2.49 14.15 9.62
CA CYS A 172 2.31 14.60 11.00
C CYS A 172 1.95 16.08 11.09
N ALA A 173 1.37 16.48 12.26
CA ALA A 173 1.11 17.89 12.56
C ALA A 173 1.29 18.17 14.05
N PHE A 174 2.41 18.77 14.43
CA PHE A 174 2.72 19.21 15.79
C PHE A 174 3.87 20.22 15.80
N GLU A 175 4.04 20.95 16.92
CA GLU A 175 5.25 21.65 17.21
C GLU A 175 6.34 20.63 17.55
N LEU A 176 7.43 20.57 16.78
CA LEU A 176 8.53 19.62 16.94
C LEU A 176 9.76 20.32 17.51
N ASN A 177 10.23 19.87 18.68
CA ASN A 177 11.43 20.38 19.31
C ASN A 177 12.57 19.35 19.25
N LEU A 178 13.63 19.68 18.52
CA LEU A 178 14.80 18.84 18.26
C LEU A 178 15.97 19.21 19.19
N PRO A 179 16.67 18.22 19.78
CA PRO A 179 17.72 18.45 20.77
C PRO A 179 19.08 18.80 20.14
N ALA A 180 20.02 19.23 21.00
CA ALA A 180 21.41 19.49 20.64
C ALA A 180 22.18 18.23 20.16
N SER A 181 21.75 17.04 20.58
CA SER A 181 22.39 15.75 20.23
C SER A 181 22.16 15.30 18.78
N LEU A 182 21.27 15.97 18.05
CA LEU A 182 20.93 15.58 16.68
C LEU A 182 22.16 15.64 15.77
N CYS A 183 22.46 14.54 15.08
CA CYS A 183 23.63 14.42 14.22
C CYS A 183 23.35 13.91 12.81
N GLU A 184 22.17 13.35 12.56
CA GLU A 184 21.82 12.79 11.25
C GLU A 184 20.34 12.98 10.95
N ILE A 185 20.03 13.43 9.73
CA ILE A 185 18.68 13.53 9.18
C ILE A 185 18.72 12.95 7.78
N GLU A 186 17.97 11.86 7.55
CA GLU A 186 17.88 11.27 6.21
C GLU A 186 17.02 12.10 5.24
N PRO A 187 17.26 11.99 3.93
CA PRO A 187 16.34 12.48 2.92
C PRO A 187 14.91 12.01 3.17
N TYR A 188 13.93 12.88 2.90
CA TYR A 188 12.49 12.65 3.14
C TYR A 188 12.04 12.56 4.60
N ALA A 189 12.89 12.75 5.58
CA ALA A 189 12.53 12.63 7.02
C ALA A 189 11.26 13.39 7.40
N PHE A 190 11.03 14.57 6.82
CA PHE A 190 9.90 15.47 7.05
C PHE A 190 8.90 15.49 5.88
N PHE A 191 8.86 14.44 5.06
CA PHE A 191 7.96 14.41 3.90
C PHE A 191 6.51 14.58 4.33
N GLN A 192 5.80 15.54 3.73
CA GLN A 192 4.42 15.91 4.08
C GLN A 192 4.19 16.32 5.55
N PHE A 193 5.23 16.69 6.30
CA PHE A 193 5.07 17.22 7.64
C PHE A 193 4.20 18.49 7.63
N GLY A 194 3.21 18.54 8.52
CA GLY A 194 2.27 19.66 8.62
C GLY A 194 1.14 19.69 7.58
N LEU A 195 1.07 18.71 6.64
CA LEU A 195 0.02 18.70 5.60
C LEU A 195 -1.30 18.09 6.07
N ILE A 196 -1.31 17.28 7.11
CA ILE A 196 -2.54 16.72 7.70
C ILE A 196 -3.47 17.83 8.16
N ASN A 197 -4.75 17.67 7.88
CA ASN A 197 -5.85 18.47 8.43
C ASN A 197 -5.73 19.99 8.26
N ARG A 198 -5.31 20.46 7.07
CA ARG A 198 -5.23 21.89 6.73
C ARG A 198 -6.45 22.72 7.14
N LEU A 199 -7.62 22.09 7.28
CA LEU A 199 -8.89 22.75 7.54
C LEU A 199 -9.36 22.66 9.00
N ASN A 200 -8.85 21.76 9.82
CA ASN A 200 -9.40 21.44 11.13
C ASN A 200 -8.41 21.51 12.31
N SER A 201 -7.10 21.48 12.09
CA SER A 201 -6.13 21.57 13.18
C SER A 201 -5.75 23.03 13.48
N GLN A 202 -5.84 23.43 14.75
CA GLN A 202 -5.40 24.73 15.26
C GLN A 202 -4.00 24.65 15.89
N ASN A 203 -3.34 23.50 15.78
CA ASN A 203 -2.02 23.26 16.40
C ASN A 203 -0.93 24.02 15.64
N ASP A 204 0.03 24.58 16.37
CA ASP A 204 1.29 25.07 15.81
C ASP A 204 2.05 23.90 15.17
N ARG A 205 2.75 24.18 14.07
CA ARG A 205 3.39 23.16 13.23
C ARG A 205 4.79 23.62 12.86
N SER A 206 5.56 23.96 13.87
CA SER A 206 6.93 24.44 13.68
C SER A 206 7.96 23.37 13.98
N VAL A 207 9.09 23.44 13.31
CA VAL A 207 10.30 22.68 13.67
C VAL A 207 11.26 23.63 14.35
N ASN A 208 11.56 23.35 15.61
CA ASN A 208 12.50 24.10 16.43
C ASN A 208 13.73 23.23 16.68
N LEU A 209 14.91 23.81 16.53
CA LEU A 209 16.18 23.15 16.81
C LEU A 209 16.88 23.83 17.98
N SER A 210 17.46 23.03 18.89
CA SER A 210 18.31 23.57 19.96
C SER A 210 19.45 24.43 19.41
N SER A 211 19.69 25.62 20.00
CA SER A 211 20.80 26.50 19.64
C SER A 211 22.18 25.90 19.86
N ASP A 212 22.25 24.85 20.68
CA ASP A 212 23.50 24.16 21.03
C ASP A 212 23.78 22.96 20.11
N CYS A 213 22.95 22.72 19.08
CA CYS A 213 23.19 21.68 18.07
C CYS A 213 24.43 22.04 17.23
N GLU A 214 25.42 21.14 17.22
CA GLU A 214 26.68 21.35 16.50
C GLU A 214 26.63 20.91 15.04
N ASN A 215 25.65 20.06 14.66
CA ASN A 215 25.59 19.43 13.34
C ASN A 215 24.61 20.12 12.38
N PHE A 216 23.67 20.88 12.92
CA PHE A 216 22.66 21.59 12.14
C PHE A 216 22.38 22.98 12.74
N PHE A 217 21.86 23.87 11.89
CA PHE A 217 21.35 25.17 12.36
C PHE A 217 20.13 25.61 11.57
N MET A 218 19.24 26.37 12.22
CA MET A 218 18.12 27.05 11.59
C MET A 218 18.48 28.45 11.16
N SER A 219 18.15 28.85 9.95
CA SER A 219 18.24 30.26 9.49
C SER A 219 16.96 30.62 8.72
N GLY A 220 16.20 31.54 9.24
CA GLY A 220 14.87 31.85 8.71
C GLY A 220 13.94 30.66 8.78
N LEU A 221 13.42 30.25 7.64
CA LEU A 221 12.51 29.08 7.51
C LEU A 221 13.26 27.76 7.19
N ALA A 222 14.58 27.77 7.12
CA ALA A 222 15.32 26.63 6.59
C ALA A 222 16.31 26.05 7.61
N LEU A 223 16.45 24.72 7.58
CA LEU A 223 17.40 23.92 8.34
C LEU A 223 18.56 23.53 7.42
N TYR A 224 19.76 23.79 7.87
CA TYR A 224 21.01 23.53 7.15
C TYR A 224 21.94 22.63 7.96
N SER A 225 22.84 21.91 7.27
CA SER A 225 24.03 21.31 7.90
C SER A 225 24.90 22.39 8.55
N SER A 226 25.73 22.02 9.55
CA SER A 226 26.51 22.99 10.31
C SER A 226 27.49 23.82 9.49
N ASP A 227 28.00 23.26 8.38
CA ASP A 227 28.85 23.97 7.41
C ASP A 227 28.05 24.78 6.37
N GLY A 228 26.72 24.70 6.42
CA GLY A 228 25.83 25.38 5.49
C GLY A 228 25.79 24.79 4.08
N SER A 229 26.44 23.65 3.85
CA SER A 229 26.52 23.06 2.50
C SER A 229 25.28 22.28 2.07
N GLU A 230 24.45 21.85 3.02
CA GLU A 230 23.22 21.11 2.72
C GLU A 230 22.00 21.87 3.22
N LEU A 231 20.99 21.99 2.35
CA LEU A 231 19.64 22.44 2.70
C LEU A 231 18.78 21.21 2.98
N VAL A 232 18.46 20.99 4.27
CA VAL A 232 17.89 19.73 4.77
C VAL A 232 16.37 19.76 4.91
N TYR A 233 15.81 20.89 5.37
CA TYR A 233 14.37 21.06 5.57
C TYR A 233 13.94 22.53 5.41
N ILE A 234 12.70 22.75 5.02
CA ILE A 234 12.09 24.09 4.91
C ILE A 234 10.77 24.11 5.66
N ASP A 235 10.70 24.88 6.72
CA ASP A 235 9.48 25.09 7.52
C ASP A 235 8.60 26.17 6.89
N TYR A 236 8.04 25.87 5.71
CA TYR A 236 7.21 26.83 4.96
C TYR A 236 5.87 27.14 5.62
N LEU A 237 5.44 26.38 6.63
CA LEU A 237 4.19 26.58 7.36
C LEU A 237 4.33 27.68 8.42
N ASN A 238 5.55 27.90 8.93
CA ASN A 238 5.84 28.89 9.96
C ASN A 238 6.29 30.26 9.39
N ARG A 239 5.86 30.58 8.17
CA ARG A 239 6.18 31.85 7.52
C ARG A 239 5.52 33.06 8.20
N THR A 240 6.19 34.19 8.21
CA THR A 240 5.72 35.42 8.83
C THR A 240 4.87 36.32 7.92
N SER A 241 4.78 35.97 6.62
CA SER A 241 4.00 36.73 5.62
C SER A 241 3.40 35.81 4.55
N GLU A 242 2.24 36.17 3.99
CA GLU A 242 1.82 35.66 2.70
C GLU A 242 2.81 36.15 1.63
N ASN A 243 3.15 35.30 0.64
CA ASN A 243 4.09 35.63 -0.44
C ASN A 243 5.54 35.76 0.05
N ALA A 244 6.05 34.78 0.79
CA ALA A 244 7.42 34.77 1.26
C ALA A 244 8.42 34.47 0.14
N GLU A 245 9.58 35.14 0.17
CA GLU A 245 10.75 34.80 -0.61
C GLU A 245 11.67 33.89 0.21
N LEU A 246 12.08 32.74 -0.36
CA LEU A 246 13.10 31.89 0.20
C LEU A 246 14.44 32.21 -0.47
N VAL A 247 15.39 32.70 0.32
CA VAL A 247 16.77 32.92 -0.14
C VAL A 247 17.65 31.76 0.34
N VAL A 248 18.20 30.99 -0.61
CA VAL A 248 19.13 29.89 -0.36
C VAL A 248 20.55 30.45 -0.43
N PRO A 249 21.34 30.37 0.67
CA PRO A 249 22.68 30.97 0.75
C PRO A 249 23.68 30.40 -0.26
N ASP A 250 24.71 31.14 -0.59
CA ASP A 250 25.79 30.77 -1.51
C ASP A 250 26.67 29.60 -1.02
N THR A 251 26.56 29.24 0.26
CA THR A 251 27.24 28.08 0.85
C THR A 251 26.59 26.74 0.45
N VAL A 252 25.30 26.74 0.10
CA VAL A 252 24.55 25.51 -0.19
C VAL A 252 25.05 24.86 -1.47
N LYS A 253 25.42 23.58 -1.39
CA LYS A 253 25.83 22.71 -2.49
C LYS A 253 24.80 21.64 -2.82
N THR A 254 24.12 21.13 -1.81
CA THR A 254 23.11 20.07 -1.95
C THR A 254 21.79 20.51 -1.36
N VAL A 255 20.74 20.31 -2.14
CA VAL A 255 19.34 20.51 -1.71
C VAL A 255 18.67 19.15 -1.58
N TYR A 256 18.16 18.85 -0.39
CA TYR A 256 17.48 17.58 -0.12
C TYR A 256 16.18 17.42 -0.97
N PRO A 257 15.74 16.17 -1.21
CA PRO A 257 14.55 15.92 -2.01
C PRO A 257 13.27 16.33 -1.28
N ALA A 258 12.25 16.64 -2.05
CA ALA A 258 10.86 16.86 -1.63
C ALA A 258 10.61 17.97 -0.58
N LEU A 259 11.53 18.91 -0.42
CA LEU A 259 11.45 19.94 0.63
C LEU A 259 10.24 20.86 0.52
N LEU A 260 9.79 21.13 -0.70
CA LEU A 260 8.64 22.01 -1.00
C LEU A 260 7.51 21.26 -1.70
N TRP A 261 7.35 19.99 -1.38
CA TRP A 261 6.26 19.18 -1.90
C TRP A 261 4.90 19.75 -1.51
N GLN A 262 4.11 20.16 -2.52
CA GLN A 262 2.82 20.83 -2.33
C GLN A 262 2.87 22.06 -1.40
N ALA A 263 4.04 22.66 -1.24
CA ALA A 263 4.21 23.86 -0.42
C ALA A 263 3.39 25.02 -0.98
N TRP A 264 2.86 25.84 -0.08
CA TRP A 264 2.10 27.03 -0.39
C TRP A 264 2.58 28.22 0.46
N GLY A 265 2.43 29.43 -0.06
CA GLY A 265 2.78 30.66 0.66
C GLY A 265 4.26 31.05 0.54
N ILE A 266 5.08 30.32 -0.21
CA ILE A 266 6.35 30.78 -0.76
C ILE A 266 6.09 31.08 -2.24
N ASP A 267 6.35 32.31 -2.66
CA ASP A 267 6.11 32.77 -4.04
C ASP A 267 7.39 32.74 -4.88
N SER A 268 8.53 32.96 -4.24
CA SER A 268 9.83 33.02 -4.93
C SER A 268 10.94 32.30 -4.17
N ILE A 269 11.87 31.74 -4.95
CA ILE A 269 13.10 31.12 -4.45
C ILE A 269 14.29 31.74 -5.16
N VAL A 270 15.32 32.13 -4.41
CA VAL A 270 16.56 32.67 -4.94
C VAL A 270 17.74 31.85 -4.44
N PHE A 271 18.46 31.22 -5.35
CA PHE A 271 19.74 30.55 -5.08
C PHE A 271 20.88 31.53 -5.31
N GLU A 272 21.60 31.92 -4.23
CA GLU A 272 22.65 32.93 -4.30
C GLU A 272 23.98 32.41 -4.82
N GLY A 273 24.26 31.12 -4.71
CA GLY A 273 25.52 30.52 -5.06
C GLY A 273 25.44 29.37 -6.04
N ASP A 274 26.61 28.73 -6.25
CA ASP A 274 26.72 27.52 -7.06
C ASP A 274 26.19 26.31 -6.28
N VAL A 275 25.26 25.58 -6.89
CA VAL A 275 24.65 24.36 -6.32
C VAL A 275 25.11 23.16 -7.15
N GLU A 276 25.57 22.11 -6.49
CA GLU A 276 25.96 20.87 -7.15
C GLU A 276 24.73 20.02 -7.49
N THR A 277 23.81 19.85 -6.52
CA THR A 277 22.67 18.97 -6.68
C THR A 277 21.39 19.57 -6.10
N ILE A 278 20.30 19.55 -6.89
CA ILE A 278 18.93 19.78 -6.45
C ILE A 278 18.21 18.44 -6.45
N GLY A 279 17.72 18.01 -5.28
CA GLY A 279 17.09 16.70 -5.05
C GLY A 279 15.77 16.53 -5.77
N SER A 280 15.38 15.26 -5.99
CA SER A 280 14.15 14.88 -6.66
C SER A 280 12.91 15.41 -5.91
N GLY A 281 11.85 15.79 -6.64
CA GLY A 281 10.62 16.30 -6.03
C GLY A 281 10.78 17.59 -5.22
N PHE A 282 11.93 18.26 -5.29
CA PHE A 282 12.22 19.47 -4.51
C PHE A 282 11.07 20.47 -4.53
N LEU A 283 10.54 20.75 -5.71
CA LEU A 283 9.48 21.72 -5.94
C LEU A 283 8.32 21.07 -6.71
N TYR A 284 7.51 20.28 -6.03
CA TYR A 284 6.24 19.78 -6.57
C TYR A 284 5.11 20.72 -6.13
N SER A 285 5.00 21.91 -6.75
CA SER A 285 4.10 22.96 -6.28
C SER A 285 3.55 23.85 -7.39
N ASN A 286 2.24 24.05 -7.37
CA ASN A 286 1.55 24.98 -8.25
C ASN A 286 1.51 26.42 -7.70
N PHE A 287 2.19 26.73 -6.59
CA PHE A 287 2.10 28.02 -5.92
C PHE A 287 3.30 28.92 -6.21
N ILE A 288 4.49 28.35 -6.42
CA ILE A 288 5.73 29.11 -6.64
C ILE A 288 5.68 29.79 -8.03
N GLN A 289 5.96 31.07 -8.06
CA GLN A 289 5.87 31.93 -9.25
C GLN A 289 7.24 32.17 -9.90
N SER A 290 8.32 32.13 -9.11
CA SER A 290 9.67 32.34 -9.64
C SER A 290 10.74 31.54 -8.88
N VAL A 291 11.72 31.05 -9.65
CA VAL A 291 12.98 30.52 -9.12
C VAL A 291 14.13 31.23 -9.87
N THR A 292 15.04 31.83 -9.13
CA THR A 292 16.19 32.55 -9.67
C THR A 292 17.48 31.85 -9.25
N PHE A 293 18.38 31.64 -10.18
CA PHE A 293 19.71 31.12 -9.94
C PHE A 293 20.74 32.21 -10.22
N ASN A 294 21.41 32.70 -9.17
CA ASN A 294 22.52 33.68 -9.30
C ASN A 294 23.86 32.97 -9.57
N GLY A 295 23.95 31.68 -9.24
CA GLY A 295 25.09 30.82 -9.51
C GLY A 295 24.79 29.72 -10.55
N THR A 296 25.71 28.75 -10.64
CA THR A 296 25.56 27.56 -11.50
C THR A 296 24.80 26.44 -10.76
N VAL A 297 24.14 25.56 -11.52
CA VAL A 297 23.64 24.29 -11.00
C VAL A 297 24.18 23.17 -11.89
N GLU A 298 24.82 22.18 -11.29
CA GLU A 298 25.39 21.09 -12.05
C GLU A 298 24.36 19.98 -12.33
N ARG A 299 23.52 19.65 -11.32
CA ARG A 299 22.65 18.49 -11.37
C ARG A 299 21.25 18.80 -10.84
N ILE A 300 20.22 18.48 -11.60
CA ILE A 300 18.80 18.51 -11.21
C ILE A 300 18.28 17.08 -11.29
N GLU A 301 17.95 16.51 -10.13
CA GLU A 301 17.54 15.12 -10.01
C GLU A 301 16.12 14.88 -10.52
N GLY A 302 15.87 13.64 -10.90
CA GLY A 302 14.61 13.17 -11.41
C GLY A 302 14.00 12.02 -10.59
N ALA A 303 12.96 11.43 -11.17
CA ALA A 303 12.24 10.32 -10.57
C ALA A 303 13.08 9.03 -10.41
N GLU A 304 14.20 8.91 -11.13
CA GLU A 304 15.16 7.80 -11.04
C GLU A 304 16.14 7.95 -9.88
N ALA A 305 16.21 9.12 -9.25
CA ALA A 305 17.14 9.36 -8.16
C ALA A 305 16.91 8.36 -7.01
N THR A 306 18.01 7.78 -6.55
CA THR A 306 18.03 6.86 -5.42
C THR A 306 18.87 7.42 -4.29
N TYR A 307 18.38 7.29 -3.08
CA TYR A 307 19.07 7.73 -1.86
C TYR A 307 19.36 6.51 -0.99
N GLU A 308 20.56 6.47 -0.41
CA GLU A 308 20.87 5.44 0.58
C GLU A 308 20.14 5.78 1.89
N LEU A 309 19.18 4.95 2.27
CA LEU A 309 18.31 5.15 3.43
C LEU A 309 18.45 3.95 4.37
N LYS A 310 18.44 4.21 5.68
CA LYS A 310 18.44 3.18 6.74
C LYS A 310 17.01 2.67 6.99
N GLY A 311 16.03 3.56 6.88
CA GLY A 311 14.62 3.24 7.04
C GLY A 311 14.00 2.64 5.77
N ALA A 312 13.20 1.59 5.92
CA ALA A 312 12.46 1.00 4.79
C ALA A 312 11.29 1.89 4.38
N ILE A 313 11.22 2.27 3.12
CA ILE A 313 10.07 3.00 2.55
C ILE A 313 9.11 1.99 1.93
N THR A 314 7.82 2.08 2.30
CA THR A 314 6.79 1.19 1.75
C THR A 314 6.63 1.38 0.24
N ARG A 315 6.21 0.33 -0.47
CA ARG A 315 6.02 0.35 -1.92
C ARG A 315 5.09 1.48 -2.38
N ASP A 316 4.02 1.73 -1.64
CA ASP A 316 3.02 2.75 -1.99
C ASP A 316 3.58 4.17 -1.88
N HIS A 317 4.42 4.45 -0.90
CA HIS A 317 5.06 5.76 -0.75
C HIS A 317 6.30 5.90 -1.65
N ALA A 318 7.02 4.82 -1.92
CA ALA A 318 8.14 4.84 -2.87
C ALA A 318 7.71 5.35 -4.26
N SER A 319 6.46 5.06 -4.67
CA SER A 319 5.91 5.59 -5.92
C SER A 319 5.68 7.10 -5.88
N GLN A 320 5.27 7.67 -4.75
CA GLN A 320 5.06 9.12 -4.58
C GLN A 320 6.37 9.90 -4.59
N LEU A 321 7.48 9.26 -4.19
CA LEU A 321 8.80 9.88 -4.18
C LEU A 321 9.48 9.93 -5.56
N LYS A 322 8.99 9.13 -6.51
CA LYS A 322 9.49 9.10 -7.88
C LYS A 322 8.98 10.31 -8.67
N THR A 323 9.48 11.48 -8.33
CA THR A 323 9.08 12.75 -8.96
C THR A 323 10.29 13.59 -9.36
N GLY A 324 10.15 14.32 -10.44
CA GLY A 324 11.20 15.26 -10.89
C GLY A 324 11.31 16.49 -9.98
N ALA A 325 12.50 17.07 -9.90
CA ALA A 325 12.79 18.16 -8.96
C ALA A 325 11.88 19.38 -9.11
N PHE A 326 11.43 19.71 -10.31
CA PHE A 326 10.53 20.84 -10.63
C PHE A 326 9.25 20.36 -11.34
N GLN A 327 8.79 19.17 -11.04
CA GLN A 327 7.59 18.61 -11.66
C GLN A 327 6.33 19.34 -11.21
N GLN A 328 5.37 19.58 -12.12
CA GLN A 328 4.10 20.27 -11.88
C GLN A 328 4.20 21.73 -11.41
N CYS A 329 5.29 22.41 -11.70
CA CYS A 329 5.47 23.82 -11.38
C CYS A 329 4.77 24.75 -12.40
N THR A 330 3.45 24.60 -12.54
CA THR A 330 2.68 25.27 -13.61
C THR A 330 2.62 26.80 -13.50
N ARG A 331 2.88 27.38 -12.33
CA ARG A 331 2.96 28.85 -12.17
C ARG A 331 4.33 29.42 -12.35
N LEU A 332 5.36 28.60 -12.30
CA LEU A 332 6.76 29.03 -12.41
C LEU A 332 7.04 29.77 -13.72
N SER A 333 6.27 29.45 -14.73
CA SER A 333 6.44 29.94 -16.09
C SER A 333 5.29 30.84 -16.59
N ALA A 334 4.22 30.97 -15.84
CA ALA A 334 3.09 31.85 -16.20
C ALA A 334 3.52 33.31 -16.47
N SER A 335 4.67 33.72 -15.90
CA SER A 335 5.33 35.01 -16.15
C SER A 335 6.29 35.00 -17.37
N GLY A 336 6.56 33.85 -18.00
CA GLY A 336 7.49 33.71 -19.13
C GLY A 336 8.97 33.93 -18.79
N THR A 337 9.36 33.89 -17.51
CA THR A 337 10.67 34.32 -17.04
C THR A 337 11.53 33.21 -16.43
N PHE A 338 11.03 31.97 -16.36
CA PHE A 338 11.86 30.89 -15.82
C PHE A 338 13.00 30.56 -16.79
N VAL A 339 14.23 30.71 -16.32
CA VAL A 339 15.45 30.45 -17.06
C VAL A 339 16.19 29.32 -16.36
N LEU A 340 16.59 28.31 -17.14
CA LEU A 340 17.43 27.25 -16.60
C LEU A 340 18.77 27.80 -16.09
N PRO A 341 19.29 27.24 -14.97
CA PRO A 341 20.60 27.64 -14.48
C PRO A 341 21.72 27.31 -15.47
N THR A 342 22.78 28.09 -15.44
CA THR A 342 23.98 27.80 -16.19
C THR A 342 24.79 26.67 -15.55
N GLY A 343 25.67 26.00 -16.30
CA GLY A 343 26.54 24.94 -15.80
C GLY A 343 25.86 23.56 -15.69
N LEU A 344 24.61 23.46 -16.11
CA LEU A 344 23.81 22.25 -15.99
C LEU A 344 24.36 21.12 -16.88
N LYS A 345 24.70 19.99 -16.24
CA LYS A 345 25.19 18.77 -16.90
C LYS A 345 24.18 17.63 -16.88
N TYR A 346 23.36 17.57 -15.84
CA TYR A 346 22.43 16.47 -15.63
C TYR A 346 21.02 16.99 -15.36
N ILE A 347 20.06 16.46 -16.12
CA ILE A 347 18.62 16.66 -15.91
C ILE A 347 18.00 15.26 -15.81
N GLY A 348 17.44 14.92 -14.67
CA GLY A 348 16.87 13.61 -14.38
C GLY A 348 15.49 13.39 -15.01
N ASP A 349 14.97 12.18 -14.80
CA ASP A 349 13.67 11.76 -15.30
C ASP A 349 12.55 12.66 -14.75
N TYR A 350 11.70 13.18 -15.64
CA TYR A 350 10.58 14.08 -15.30
C TYR A 350 10.98 15.36 -14.56
N ALA A 351 12.25 15.74 -14.56
CA ALA A 351 12.75 16.85 -13.74
C ALA A 351 11.94 18.14 -13.89
N PHE A 352 11.45 18.43 -15.07
CA PHE A 352 10.62 19.60 -15.41
C PHE A 352 9.27 19.22 -16.00
N ALA A 353 8.79 18.02 -15.76
CA ALA A 353 7.49 17.60 -16.29
C ALA A 353 6.37 18.53 -15.80
N PHE A 354 5.47 18.92 -16.70
CA PHE A 354 4.39 19.88 -16.47
C PHE A 354 4.85 21.29 -16.05
N THR A 355 6.12 21.66 -16.30
CA THR A 355 6.65 22.99 -16.07
C THR A 355 6.77 23.74 -17.39
N GLU A 356 6.35 24.98 -17.43
CA GLU A 356 6.35 25.80 -18.66
C GLU A 356 7.66 26.56 -18.83
N PHE A 357 8.18 26.60 -20.04
CA PHE A 357 9.35 27.38 -20.39
C PHE A 357 9.08 28.24 -21.64
N GLY A 358 9.67 29.43 -21.71
CA GLY A 358 9.73 30.19 -22.96
C GLY A 358 10.83 29.67 -23.90
N GLU A 359 12.04 29.56 -23.36
CA GLU A 359 13.22 29.07 -24.08
C GLU A 359 14.01 28.13 -23.17
N ILE A 360 14.56 27.05 -23.76
CA ILE A 360 15.49 26.17 -23.06
C ILE A 360 16.84 26.24 -23.75
N ASN A 361 17.85 26.64 -22.98
CA ASN A 361 19.25 26.62 -23.42
C ASN A 361 20.00 25.54 -22.59
N LEU A 362 20.52 24.52 -23.32
CA LEU A 362 21.21 23.37 -22.75
C LEU A 362 22.69 23.37 -23.17
N ASP A 363 23.44 24.38 -22.71
CA ASP A 363 24.87 24.45 -22.98
C ASP A 363 25.65 23.47 -22.11
N GLY A 364 26.43 22.60 -22.73
CA GLY A 364 27.25 21.60 -22.03
C GLY A 364 26.51 20.43 -21.40
N ILE A 365 25.23 20.22 -21.72
CA ILE A 365 24.44 19.12 -21.16
C ILE A 365 25.02 17.75 -21.50
N GLU A 366 25.10 16.86 -20.52
CA GLU A 366 25.64 15.51 -20.65
C GLU A 366 24.57 14.42 -20.53
N PHE A 367 23.48 14.69 -19.78
CA PHE A 367 22.39 13.73 -19.60
C PHE A 367 21.02 14.42 -19.51
N ILE A 368 20.05 13.84 -20.22
CA ILE A 368 18.63 14.23 -20.14
C ILE A 368 17.83 12.96 -19.92
N GLY A 369 17.08 12.90 -18.83
CA GLY A 369 16.23 11.76 -18.44
C GLY A 369 14.95 11.64 -19.23
N LYS A 370 14.21 10.56 -19.00
CA LYS A 370 12.91 10.29 -19.60
C LYS A 370 11.93 11.41 -19.27
N GLY A 371 11.16 11.87 -20.23
CA GLY A 371 10.11 12.85 -19.97
C GLY A 371 10.57 14.09 -19.21
N ALA A 372 11.88 14.40 -19.22
CA ALA A 372 12.43 15.54 -18.47
C ALA A 372 11.69 16.85 -18.75
N PHE A 373 11.21 17.01 -19.98
CA PHE A 373 10.41 18.15 -20.45
C PHE A 373 8.98 17.75 -20.83
N PHE A 374 8.42 16.73 -20.19
CA PHE A 374 7.04 16.31 -20.42
C PHE A 374 6.06 17.44 -20.11
N VAL A 375 5.26 17.84 -21.07
CA VAL A 375 4.49 19.08 -21.02
C VAL A 375 3.00 18.84 -21.21
N THR A 376 2.16 19.51 -20.45
CA THR A 376 0.70 19.48 -20.59
C THR A 376 0.22 20.46 -21.67
N ARG A 377 -1.08 20.36 -22.03
CA ARG A 377 -1.80 21.21 -22.98
C ARG A 377 -1.70 22.72 -22.73
N TYR A 378 -1.22 23.17 -21.58
CA TYR A 378 -1.17 24.58 -21.20
C TYR A 378 0.20 25.21 -21.45
N THR A 379 1.15 24.48 -21.97
CA THR A 379 2.54 24.91 -22.05
C THR A 379 2.89 25.51 -23.41
N LYS A 380 3.57 26.64 -23.37
CA LYS A 380 4.07 27.37 -24.55
C LYS A 380 5.57 27.16 -24.64
N PHE A 381 5.97 26.13 -25.34
CA PHE A 381 7.39 25.83 -25.53
C PHE A 381 7.86 26.37 -26.87
N HIS A 382 8.78 27.30 -26.87
CA HIS A 382 9.16 28.02 -28.12
C HIS A 382 10.44 27.48 -28.80
N SER A 383 11.48 27.16 -28.03
CA SER A 383 12.73 26.65 -28.61
C SER A 383 13.60 25.87 -27.63
N ILE A 384 14.31 24.88 -28.13
CA ILE A 384 15.44 24.25 -27.44
C ILE A 384 16.69 24.55 -28.24
N THR A 385 17.69 25.09 -27.57
CA THR A 385 19.04 25.25 -28.12
C THR A 385 20.04 24.42 -27.32
N VAL A 386 20.95 23.77 -28.06
CA VAL A 386 22.04 23.00 -27.45
C VAL A 386 23.35 23.47 -28.04
N ALA A 387 24.24 23.94 -27.20
CA ALA A 387 25.62 24.27 -27.58
C ALA A 387 26.59 23.45 -26.72
N ASN A 388 27.77 23.17 -27.27
CA ASN A 388 28.91 22.53 -26.62
C ASN A 388 28.58 21.18 -25.94
N SER A 389 27.58 20.43 -26.44
CA SER A 389 27.30 19.07 -26.00
C SER A 389 27.81 18.04 -26.97
N ASP A 390 28.60 17.09 -26.47
CA ASP A 390 29.09 15.96 -27.30
C ASP A 390 27.98 14.95 -27.58
N LYS A 391 26.93 14.95 -26.76
CA LYS A 391 25.88 13.94 -26.74
C LYS A 391 24.59 14.40 -27.39
N TYR A 392 24.20 15.67 -27.22
CA TYR A 392 22.94 16.22 -27.71
C TYR A 392 23.16 17.28 -28.79
N TYR A 393 22.16 17.48 -29.65
CA TYR A 393 22.13 18.58 -30.63
C TYR A 393 20.68 18.95 -30.96
N SER A 394 20.49 20.20 -31.37
CA SER A 394 19.21 20.68 -31.93
C SER A 394 19.21 20.44 -33.43
N HIS A 395 18.18 19.82 -33.92
CA HIS A 395 17.97 19.63 -35.36
C HIS A 395 17.20 20.83 -35.96
N GLU A 396 17.38 21.07 -37.25
CA GLU A 396 16.76 22.18 -37.99
C GLU A 396 15.23 22.17 -37.94
N ASN A 397 14.60 21.00 -37.79
CA ASN A 397 13.16 20.85 -37.55
C ASN A 397 12.81 20.94 -36.08
N ARG A 398 13.68 21.49 -35.21
CA ARG A 398 13.53 21.76 -33.78
C ARG A 398 13.46 20.53 -32.87
N ALA A 399 13.76 19.36 -33.36
CA ALA A 399 13.92 18.20 -32.52
C ALA A 399 15.20 18.30 -31.69
N LEU A 400 15.11 17.87 -30.42
CA LEU A 400 16.27 17.60 -29.58
C LEU A 400 16.67 16.14 -29.79
N ILE A 401 17.88 15.93 -30.25
CA ILE A 401 18.40 14.60 -30.62
C ILE A 401 19.56 14.21 -29.70
N GLU A 402 19.53 12.97 -29.23
CA GLU A 402 20.64 12.31 -28.53
C GLU A 402 21.37 11.36 -29.49
N LYS A 403 22.70 11.41 -29.48
CA LYS A 403 23.59 10.64 -30.39
C LYS A 403 23.91 9.23 -29.90
N GLY A 404 23.01 8.53 -29.26
CA GLY A 404 23.10 7.09 -29.02
C GLY A 404 24.25 6.55 -28.14
N THR A 405 24.93 7.39 -27.35
CA THR A 405 26.05 6.99 -26.49
C THR A 405 25.71 6.86 -25.02
N GLY A 406 24.46 7.13 -24.62
CA GLY A 406 23.99 7.17 -23.22
C GLY A 406 23.52 5.85 -22.65
N PRO A 407 23.22 5.82 -21.33
CA PRO A 407 22.51 4.72 -20.71
C PRO A 407 21.14 4.61 -21.36
N VAL A 408 20.94 3.50 -22.00
CA VAL A 408 19.85 3.28 -22.92
C VAL A 408 18.58 2.96 -22.16
N PHE A 409 17.55 3.73 -22.39
CA PHE A 409 16.18 3.38 -22.11
C PHE A 409 15.55 2.87 -23.42
N ASN A 410 15.27 1.58 -23.52
CA ASN A 410 14.65 0.89 -24.66
C ASN A 410 15.39 0.94 -26.02
N GLY A 411 16.56 1.53 -26.13
CA GLY A 411 17.36 1.52 -27.37
C GLY A 411 18.59 0.61 -27.26
N LYS A 412 19.22 0.31 -28.38
CA LYS A 412 20.50 -0.39 -28.44
C LYS A 412 21.65 0.61 -28.43
N ALA A 413 22.80 0.22 -27.94
CA ALA A 413 24.00 1.06 -28.03
C ALA A 413 24.27 1.46 -29.51
N GLY A 414 24.36 2.74 -29.77
CA GLY A 414 24.54 3.29 -31.12
C GLY A 414 23.27 3.84 -31.77
N ASP A 415 22.09 3.73 -31.15
CA ASP A 415 20.85 4.35 -31.63
C ASP A 415 20.91 5.87 -31.52
N THR A 416 20.21 6.57 -32.39
CA THR A 416 19.99 8.01 -32.32
C THR A 416 18.58 8.24 -31.76
N PHE A 417 18.48 8.93 -30.66
CA PHE A 417 17.21 9.14 -29.96
C PHE A 417 16.64 10.52 -30.26
N LEU A 418 15.34 10.58 -30.50
CA LEU A 418 14.61 11.83 -30.45
C LEU A 418 14.12 12.01 -29.02
N VAL A 419 14.70 12.98 -28.34
CA VAL A 419 14.37 13.27 -26.92
C VAL A 419 13.09 14.07 -26.83
N TYR A 420 12.93 15.05 -27.74
CA TYR A 420 11.78 15.94 -27.77
C TYR A 420 11.57 16.56 -29.15
N ALA A 421 10.35 16.60 -29.60
CA ALA A 421 9.94 17.31 -30.79
C ALA A 421 9.02 18.50 -30.42
N PRO A 422 9.51 19.74 -30.44
CA PRO A 422 8.67 20.90 -30.22
C PRO A 422 7.74 21.11 -31.41
N VAL A 423 6.46 21.23 -31.13
CA VAL A 423 5.44 21.20 -32.15
C VAL A 423 4.79 22.56 -32.41
N ILE A 424 5.17 23.60 -31.67
CA ILE A 424 4.52 24.91 -31.77
C ILE A 424 5.52 25.98 -32.22
N GLU A 425 5.24 26.58 -33.38
CA GLU A 425 5.80 27.84 -33.78
C GLU A 425 4.86 28.99 -33.43
N ASN A 426 5.33 29.94 -32.62
CA ASN A 426 4.74 31.29 -32.46
C ASN A 426 3.21 31.35 -32.38
N PHE A 427 2.60 30.83 -31.33
CA PHE A 427 1.25 31.14 -31.01
C PHE A 427 1.19 32.55 -30.40
N THR A 428 0.93 33.56 -31.25
CA THR A 428 0.47 34.87 -30.75
C THR A 428 -1.03 34.92 -30.89
N PRO A 429 -1.78 35.04 -29.78
CA PRO A 429 -3.25 35.18 -29.83
C PRO A 429 -3.72 36.36 -30.72
N GLU A 430 -2.81 37.28 -31.06
CA GLU A 430 -3.11 38.50 -31.75
C GLU A 430 -3.32 38.35 -33.27
N ASN A 431 -2.85 37.27 -33.89
CA ASN A 431 -2.88 37.14 -35.34
C ASN A 431 -3.85 36.07 -35.89
N GLY A 432 -4.50 35.25 -35.07
CA GLY A 432 -5.58 34.34 -35.52
C GLY A 432 -5.17 33.30 -36.57
N GLU A 433 -3.88 33.17 -36.90
CA GLU A 433 -3.40 32.13 -37.80
C GLU A 433 -3.05 30.85 -37.06
N SER A 434 -3.85 29.82 -37.29
CA SER A 434 -3.64 28.45 -36.81
C SER A 434 -2.38 27.87 -37.47
N LEU A 435 -1.31 27.65 -36.73
CA LEU A 435 -0.09 27.04 -37.21
C LEU A 435 -0.16 25.50 -37.07
N LEU A 436 -1.02 24.90 -37.87
CA LEU A 436 -1.00 23.47 -38.06
C LEU A 436 0.23 23.06 -38.85
N ILE A 437 1.03 22.14 -38.32
CA ILE A 437 2.02 21.44 -39.10
C ILE A 437 1.28 20.38 -39.91
N ASP A 438 1.15 20.57 -41.20
CA ASP A 438 0.46 19.61 -42.07
C ASP A 438 1.16 18.25 -41.99
N THR A 439 2.45 18.21 -42.19
CA THR A 439 3.26 16.99 -42.16
C THR A 439 4.54 17.19 -41.35
N TYR A 440 4.71 16.43 -40.26
CA TYR A 440 6.00 16.38 -39.55
C TYR A 440 6.74 15.09 -39.89
N THR A 441 7.94 15.24 -40.45
CA THR A 441 8.82 14.11 -40.71
C THR A 441 9.90 14.06 -39.63
N VAL A 442 9.94 12.97 -38.90
CA VAL A 442 11.03 12.70 -37.95
C VAL A 442 12.34 12.65 -38.70
N PRO A 443 13.43 13.29 -38.18
CA PRO A 443 14.73 13.29 -38.84
C PRO A 443 15.22 11.89 -39.21
N GLN A 444 15.76 11.77 -40.40
CA GLN A 444 16.38 10.53 -40.86
C GLN A 444 17.55 10.14 -39.94
N GLY A 445 17.66 8.86 -39.59
CA GLY A 445 18.69 8.35 -38.69
C GLY A 445 18.25 8.27 -37.22
N VAL A 446 17.07 8.79 -36.88
CA VAL A 446 16.44 8.47 -35.57
C VAL A 446 16.01 7.03 -35.61
N THR A 447 16.42 6.23 -34.62
CA THR A 447 16.10 4.81 -34.47
C THR A 447 15.35 4.48 -33.20
N ALA A 448 15.25 5.44 -32.26
CA ALA A 448 14.52 5.31 -31.02
C ALA A 448 13.98 6.66 -30.54
N PHE A 449 13.08 6.62 -29.55
CA PHE A 449 12.48 7.78 -28.94
C PHE A 449 12.59 7.72 -27.42
N HIS A 450 12.75 8.86 -26.79
CA HIS A 450 12.48 8.99 -25.38
C HIS A 450 10.95 8.92 -25.09
N ASN A 451 10.59 8.53 -23.89
CA ASN A 451 9.20 8.62 -23.43
C ASN A 451 8.69 10.06 -23.60
N PHE A 452 7.44 10.21 -24.02
CA PHE A 452 6.79 11.51 -24.22
C PHE A 452 7.40 12.41 -25.31
N ALA A 453 8.15 11.86 -26.25
CA ALA A 453 8.84 12.62 -27.29
C ALA A 453 7.90 13.49 -28.14
N PHE A 454 6.68 13.05 -28.40
CA PHE A 454 5.62 13.78 -29.13
C PHE A 454 4.40 14.11 -28.25
N ASN A 455 4.61 14.23 -26.95
CA ASN A 455 3.50 14.62 -26.08
C ASN A 455 2.97 16.01 -26.49
N CYS A 456 1.65 16.17 -26.48
CA CYS A 456 0.97 17.38 -26.95
C CYS A 456 1.08 17.68 -28.46
N ALA A 457 1.28 16.66 -29.28
CA ALA A 457 1.41 16.79 -30.74
C ALA A 457 0.08 17.07 -31.51
N TYR A 458 -0.89 17.77 -30.89
CA TYR A 458 -2.19 18.05 -31.48
C TYR A 458 -2.16 19.07 -32.65
N TYR A 459 -0.98 19.62 -32.98
CA TYR A 459 -0.76 20.51 -34.10
C TYR A 459 -0.24 19.81 -35.34
N ILE A 460 0.10 18.52 -35.25
CA ILE A 460 0.57 17.70 -36.38
C ILE A 460 -0.63 16.96 -36.94
N LYS A 461 -0.84 17.04 -38.28
CA LYS A 461 -1.85 16.22 -38.96
C LYS A 461 -1.28 14.88 -39.40
N HIS A 462 -0.15 14.88 -40.03
CA HIS A 462 0.51 13.69 -40.58
C HIS A 462 1.88 13.53 -39.95
N LEU A 463 2.10 12.46 -39.20
CA LEU A 463 3.38 12.12 -38.57
C LEU A 463 4.06 11.01 -39.36
N ILE A 464 5.30 11.26 -39.82
CA ILE A 464 6.11 10.27 -40.56
C ILE A 464 7.28 9.83 -39.70
N ILE A 465 7.32 8.53 -39.37
CA ILE A 465 8.39 7.89 -38.59
C ILE A 465 9.33 7.16 -39.54
N PRO A 466 10.67 7.40 -39.49
CA PRO A 466 11.61 6.82 -40.42
C PRO A 466 11.87 5.33 -40.18
N GLU A 467 12.35 4.63 -41.22
CA GLU A 467 12.87 3.27 -41.06
C GLU A 467 14.06 3.24 -40.10
N GLY A 468 14.16 2.15 -39.34
CA GLY A 468 15.13 1.94 -38.27
C GLY A 468 14.50 1.99 -36.86
N VAL A 469 13.35 2.64 -36.67
CA VAL A 469 12.61 2.62 -35.42
C VAL A 469 11.96 1.25 -35.20
N GLN A 470 12.20 0.63 -34.06
CA GLN A 470 11.66 -0.70 -33.72
C GLN A 470 10.57 -0.64 -32.69
N LYS A 471 10.52 0.42 -31.86
CA LYS A 471 9.59 0.53 -30.74
C LYS A 471 9.04 1.94 -30.60
N LEU A 472 7.75 2.06 -30.23
CA LEU A 472 7.15 3.29 -29.77
C LEU A 472 7.00 3.22 -28.24
N PRO A 473 7.67 4.11 -27.49
CA PRO A 473 7.68 4.06 -26.03
C PRO A 473 6.41 4.64 -25.40
N MET A 474 6.29 4.48 -24.08
CA MET A 474 5.24 5.05 -23.26
C MET A 474 5.09 6.57 -23.52
N GLY A 475 3.83 7.02 -23.65
CA GLY A 475 3.50 8.43 -23.84
C GLY A 475 4.07 9.03 -25.13
N PHE A 476 4.49 8.20 -26.09
CA PHE A 476 5.10 8.67 -27.34
C PHE A 476 4.33 9.82 -27.96
N ILE A 477 3.01 9.71 -28.08
CA ILE A 477 2.16 10.78 -28.59
C ILE A 477 0.86 10.90 -27.76
N ASN A 478 0.49 12.13 -27.43
CA ASN A 478 -0.81 12.46 -26.85
C ASN A 478 -1.47 13.56 -27.70
N SER A 479 -2.37 13.18 -28.57
CA SER A 479 -3.10 14.06 -29.46
C SER A 479 -4.62 14.06 -29.23
N ASN A 480 -5.08 13.51 -28.12
CA ASN A 480 -6.51 13.35 -27.80
C ASN A 480 -7.20 14.66 -27.39
N LEU A 481 -6.45 15.73 -27.16
CA LEU A 481 -7.02 16.96 -26.63
C LEU A 481 -7.56 17.84 -27.77
N THR A 482 -8.87 17.99 -27.84
CA THR A 482 -9.49 19.12 -28.50
C THR A 482 -9.14 20.36 -27.68
N SER A 483 -8.07 21.04 -28.04
CA SER A 483 -7.73 22.33 -27.48
C SER A 483 -8.38 23.38 -28.36
N GLY A 484 -9.06 24.32 -27.76
CA GLY A 484 -9.60 25.47 -28.48
C GLY A 484 -8.91 26.75 -28.08
N VAL A 485 -8.83 27.70 -28.96
CA VAL A 485 -8.42 29.06 -28.62
C VAL A 485 -9.55 29.71 -27.85
N TYR A 486 -9.34 29.98 -26.60
CA TYR A 486 -10.24 30.75 -25.77
C TYR A 486 -10.16 32.22 -26.18
N ASN A 487 -11.25 32.77 -26.69
CA ASN A 487 -11.38 34.20 -26.93
C ASN A 487 -11.89 34.89 -25.65
N PRO A 488 -11.04 35.70 -25.01
CA PRO A 488 -11.42 36.35 -23.74
C PRO A 488 -12.51 37.40 -23.89
N GLU A 489 -12.73 37.94 -25.09
CA GLU A 489 -13.79 38.95 -25.34
C GLU A 489 -15.16 38.30 -25.50
N THR A 490 -15.23 37.15 -26.15
CA THR A 490 -16.49 36.41 -26.38
C THR A 490 -16.76 35.34 -25.33
N GLN A 491 -15.77 35.01 -24.48
CA GLN A 491 -15.79 33.87 -23.53
C GLN A 491 -16.12 32.54 -24.19
N GLN A 492 -15.83 32.41 -25.48
CA GLN A 492 -16.04 31.15 -26.24
C GLN A 492 -14.75 30.60 -26.79
N ILE A 493 -14.70 29.31 -26.95
CA ILE A 493 -13.63 28.62 -27.69
C ILE A 493 -13.94 28.76 -29.18
N THR A 494 -13.07 29.45 -29.93
CA THR A 494 -13.31 29.84 -31.33
C THR A 494 -12.59 28.96 -32.36
N GLU A 495 -11.59 28.16 -31.96
CA GLU A 495 -10.92 27.23 -32.83
C GLU A 495 -10.60 25.92 -32.11
N TYR A 496 -10.77 24.81 -32.81
CA TYR A 496 -10.46 23.49 -32.32
C TYR A 496 -9.24 22.94 -33.04
N TYR A 497 -8.28 22.41 -32.32
CA TYR A 497 -7.12 21.70 -32.85
C TYR A 497 -7.39 20.21 -32.86
N PHE A 498 -7.09 19.56 -33.97
CA PHE A 498 -7.65 18.24 -34.28
C PHE A 498 -6.66 17.07 -34.12
N GLY A 499 -5.57 17.22 -33.50
CA GLY A 499 -4.63 16.10 -33.27
C GLY A 499 -4.11 15.42 -34.54
N VAL A 500 -3.41 14.33 -34.38
CA VAL A 500 -2.83 13.58 -35.50
C VAL A 500 -3.93 12.81 -36.25
N HIS A 501 -3.98 13.00 -37.58
CA HIS A 501 -4.88 12.30 -38.48
C HIS A 501 -4.39 10.93 -38.88
N ASP A 502 -3.12 10.82 -39.16
CA ASP A 502 -2.48 9.53 -39.42
C ASP A 502 -0.99 9.54 -39.04
N ILE A 503 -0.50 8.33 -38.80
CA ILE A 503 0.89 8.08 -38.49
C ILE A 503 1.45 7.11 -39.53
N SER A 504 2.43 7.57 -40.31
CA SER A 504 3.19 6.71 -41.21
C SER A 504 4.26 5.96 -40.42
N LEU A 505 4.08 4.66 -40.29
CA LEU A 505 4.93 3.78 -39.48
C LEU A 505 5.96 3.05 -40.36
N PRO A 506 7.19 2.84 -39.84
CA PRO A 506 8.21 2.11 -40.58
C PRO A 506 7.97 0.60 -40.53
N SER A 507 8.47 -0.12 -41.54
CA SER A 507 8.44 -1.59 -41.57
C SER A 507 9.29 -2.24 -40.48
N THR A 508 10.20 -1.48 -39.89
CA THR A 508 11.08 -1.93 -38.81
C THR A 508 10.40 -1.91 -37.43
N LEU A 509 9.21 -1.33 -37.34
CA LEU A 509 8.46 -1.27 -36.06
C LEU A 509 7.92 -2.65 -35.70
N THR A 510 8.26 -3.14 -34.50
CA THR A 510 7.83 -4.43 -33.95
C THR A 510 6.96 -4.28 -32.71
N ASP A 511 7.16 -3.23 -31.93
CA ASP A 511 6.51 -3.08 -30.62
C ASP A 511 5.88 -1.70 -30.43
N ILE A 512 4.68 -1.70 -29.84
CA ILE A 512 4.04 -0.51 -29.25
C ILE A 512 3.92 -0.77 -27.76
N GLU A 513 4.71 -0.05 -26.96
CA GLU A 513 4.87 -0.29 -25.54
C GLU A 513 3.88 0.53 -24.70
N SER A 514 3.40 -0.05 -23.61
CA SER A 514 2.88 0.71 -22.49
C SER A 514 3.66 0.29 -21.26
N TYR A 515 3.88 1.21 -20.36
CA TYR A 515 4.51 0.88 -19.09
C TYR A 515 3.78 1.56 -17.94
N GLY A 516 3.40 0.79 -16.94
CA GLY A 516 2.87 1.29 -15.69
C GLY A 516 3.98 1.64 -14.72
N GLU A 517 4.74 2.70 -14.98
CA GLU A 517 5.54 3.32 -13.92
C GLU A 517 4.70 4.39 -13.23
N TRP A 518 4.48 4.22 -11.94
CA TRP A 518 3.69 5.06 -11.04
C TRP A 518 4.31 6.45 -10.76
N CYS A 519 5.17 6.95 -11.64
CA CYS A 519 5.96 8.13 -11.36
C CYS A 519 5.26 9.47 -11.55
N ILE A 520 4.05 9.54 -12.10
CA ILE A 520 3.46 10.86 -12.38
C ILE A 520 2.07 11.08 -11.78
N SER A 521 1.25 10.11 -11.53
CA SER A 521 -0.08 10.24 -10.91
C SER A 521 -0.89 8.95 -10.97
N ASN A 522 -0.48 7.82 -10.50
CA ASN A 522 -1.29 6.59 -10.52
C ASN A 522 -2.02 6.29 -11.85
N GLU A 523 -1.58 6.90 -12.96
CA GLU A 523 -2.21 6.75 -14.26
C GLU A 523 -1.27 6.02 -15.22
N TYR A 524 -1.86 5.09 -16.00
CA TYR A 524 -1.17 4.45 -17.11
C TYR A 524 -1.13 5.41 -18.30
N TYR A 525 0.05 5.64 -18.84
CA TYR A 525 0.19 6.40 -20.07
C TYR A 525 0.35 5.45 -21.26
N PRO A 526 -0.64 5.40 -22.18
CA PRO A 526 -0.49 4.65 -23.43
C PRO A 526 0.66 5.24 -24.27
N ALA A 527 1.27 4.42 -25.11
CA ALA A 527 2.22 4.93 -26.11
C ALA A 527 1.54 5.92 -27.04
N LEU A 528 0.34 5.62 -27.45
CA LEU A 528 -0.44 6.41 -28.40
C LEU A 528 -1.78 6.82 -27.77
N THR A 529 -1.99 8.14 -27.60
CA THR A 529 -3.31 8.72 -27.29
C THR A 529 -3.76 9.52 -28.49
N LEU A 530 -4.76 9.03 -29.21
CA LEU A 530 -5.18 9.49 -30.52
C LEU A 530 -6.58 10.12 -30.47
N GLY A 531 -6.76 11.25 -31.14
CA GLY A 531 -7.99 12.03 -31.14
C GLY A 531 -9.07 11.49 -32.09
N GLU A 532 -10.23 12.19 -32.14
CA GLU A 532 -11.40 11.83 -32.98
C GLU A 532 -11.11 11.80 -34.46
N ASN A 533 -10.14 12.59 -34.93
CA ASN A 533 -9.81 12.72 -36.35
C ASN A 533 -8.74 11.76 -36.81
N PHE A 534 -8.32 10.84 -35.94
CA PHE A 534 -7.36 9.81 -36.31
C PHE A 534 -8.00 8.80 -37.26
N THR A 535 -7.45 8.69 -38.47
CA THR A 535 -8.01 7.86 -39.54
C THR A 535 -7.32 6.50 -39.66
N GLY A 536 -6.14 6.33 -39.06
CA GLY A 536 -5.43 5.06 -39.07
C GLY A 536 -3.91 5.17 -39.21
N PHE A 537 -3.26 4.03 -39.17
CA PHE A 537 -1.84 3.90 -39.44
C PHE A 537 -1.59 3.65 -40.92
N VAL A 538 -0.53 4.27 -41.44
CA VAL A 538 -0.05 4.06 -42.82
C VAL A 538 1.24 3.28 -42.75
N TRP A 539 1.32 2.18 -43.50
CA TRP A 539 2.50 1.29 -43.56
C TRP A 539 3.10 1.28 -44.95
N PRO A 540 3.94 2.27 -45.32
CA PRO A 540 4.45 2.42 -46.68
C PRO A 540 5.23 1.21 -47.20
N ASN A 541 5.94 0.53 -46.31
CA ASN A 541 6.82 -0.61 -46.66
C ASN A 541 6.34 -1.95 -46.09
N GLY A 542 5.09 -2.01 -45.60
CA GLY A 542 4.50 -3.16 -44.97
C GLY A 542 4.55 -3.10 -43.43
N CYS A 543 3.67 -3.84 -42.78
CA CYS A 543 3.59 -3.91 -41.33
C CYS A 543 4.37 -5.10 -40.80
N ASN A 544 5.21 -4.89 -39.79
CA ASN A 544 5.89 -5.93 -39.04
C ASN A 544 5.62 -5.82 -37.51
N LEU A 545 4.55 -5.12 -37.13
CA LEU A 545 4.16 -5.00 -35.74
C LEU A 545 3.84 -6.39 -35.17
N GLU A 546 4.57 -6.80 -34.13
CA GLU A 546 4.44 -8.10 -33.47
C GLU A 546 3.75 -8.01 -32.14
N LYS A 547 3.92 -6.87 -31.42
CA LYS A 547 3.47 -6.71 -30.05
C LYS A 547 2.71 -5.42 -29.80
N ILE A 548 1.56 -5.54 -29.13
CA ILE A 548 0.77 -4.42 -28.59
C ILE A 548 0.57 -4.67 -27.10
N GLU A 549 1.17 -3.84 -26.24
CA GLU A 549 1.11 -4.00 -24.81
C GLU A 549 -0.22 -3.50 -24.21
N TYR A 550 -0.45 -3.85 -22.95
CA TYR A 550 -1.61 -3.44 -22.17
C TYR A 550 -1.79 -1.92 -22.23
N TYR A 551 -2.99 -1.48 -22.64
CA TYR A 551 -3.38 -0.06 -22.70
C TYR A 551 -2.43 0.83 -23.54
N SER A 552 -1.71 0.27 -24.50
CA SER A 552 -0.68 1.02 -25.27
C SER A 552 -1.25 1.96 -26.31
N ILE A 553 -2.45 1.70 -26.83
CA ILE A 553 -3.12 2.53 -27.84
C ILE A 553 -4.47 3.02 -27.34
N HIS A 554 -4.57 4.29 -27.02
CA HIS A 554 -5.82 4.95 -26.68
C HIS A 554 -6.34 5.75 -27.88
N THR A 555 -7.46 5.34 -28.45
CA THR A 555 -8.04 5.94 -29.66
C THR A 555 -9.54 6.26 -29.44
N LYS A 556 -10.07 7.20 -30.18
CA LYS A 556 -11.52 7.49 -30.25
C LYS A 556 -12.22 6.81 -31.41
N GLN A 557 -11.52 5.97 -32.17
CA GLN A 557 -12.13 5.19 -33.23
C GLN A 557 -13.12 4.17 -32.67
N THR A 558 -14.22 3.97 -33.41
CA THR A 558 -15.21 2.94 -33.09
C THR A 558 -14.82 1.57 -33.61
N GLU A 559 -13.93 1.52 -34.60
CA GLU A 559 -13.44 0.30 -35.24
C GLU A 559 -11.92 0.33 -35.37
N VAL A 560 -11.25 -0.79 -35.06
CA VAL A 560 -9.82 -0.98 -35.27
C VAL A 560 -9.55 -2.34 -35.90
N GLU A 561 -8.49 -2.42 -36.72
CA GLU A 561 -8.03 -3.67 -37.31
C GLU A 561 -6.70 -4.08 -36.69
N LEU A 562 -6.62 -5.32 -36.17
CA LEU A 562 -5.39 -5.91 -35.65
C LEU A 562 -4.58 -6.48 -36.83
N PRO A 563 -3.34 -6.03 -37.07
CA PRO A 563 -2.52 -6.55 -38.14
C PRO A 563 -2.25 -8.05 -38.06
N ALA A 564 -2.09 -8.70 -39.20
CA ALA A 564 -1.82 -10.15 -39.27
C ALA A 564 -0.50 -10.55 -38.60
N THR A 565 0.45 -9.63 -38.48
CA THR A 565 1.75 -9.86 -37.87
C THR A 565 1.73 -9.84 -36.33
N VAL A 566 0.68 -9.30 -35.72
CA VAL A 566 0.58 -9.22 -34.25
C VAL A 566 0.38 -10.61 -33.65
N THR A 567 1.33 -11.03 -32.83
CA THR A 567 1.36 -12.33 -32.14
C THR A 567 1.36 -12.19 -30.62
N ASP A 568 1.53 -10.98 -30.09
CA ASP A 568 1.47 -10.68 -28.67
C ASP A 568 0.58 -9.45 -28.46
N TYR A 569 -0.64 -9.69 -27.96
CA TYR A 569 -1.60 -8.65 -27.65
C TYR A 569 -2.04 -8.79 -26.20
N SER A 570 -1.70 -7.80 -25.39
CA SER A 570 -2.20 -7.72 -24.02
C SER A 570 -3.66 -7.27 -24.00
N ALA A 571 -4.46 -7.86 -23.12
CA ALA A 571 -5.85 -7.45 -22.92
C ALA A 571 -5.95 -5.92 -22.76
N SER A 572 -6.94 -5.32 -23.40
CA SER A 572 -7.10 -3.86 -23.44
C SER A 572 -5.94 -3.09 -24.10
N GLY A 573 -5.17 -3.70 -24.98
CA GLY A 573 -4.14 -3.00 -25.77
C GLY A 573 -4.68 -1.76 -26.49
N TYR A 574 -5.92 -1.83 -26.99
CA TYR A 574 -6.70 -0.67 -27.43
C TYR A 574 -7.59 -0.16 -26.30
N GLY A 575 -7.11 0.75 -25.47
CA GLY A 575 -7.89 1.39 -24.41
C GLY A 575 -8.81 2.49 -24.94
N ASN A 576 -10.09 2.24 -25.10
CA ASN A 576 -11.02 3.21 -25.69
C ASN A 576 -12.46 2.98 -25.24
N MET A 577 -13.11 4.01 -24.70
CA MET A 577 -14.52 3.95 -24.32
C MET A 577 -15.47 3.96 -25.53
N TYR A 578 -15.01 4.34 -26.72
CA TYR A 578 -15.82 4.45 -27.94
C TYR A 578 -15.68 3.24 -28.86
N LEU A 579 -14.73 2.34 -28.58
CA LEU A 579 -14.45 1.19 -29.42
C LEU A 579 -15.63 0.21 -29.39
N GLU A 580 -16.16 -0.08 -30.59
CA GLU A 580 -17.27 -1.00 -30.80
C GLU A 580 -16.78 -2.33 -31.39
N ASN A 581 -15.79 -2.29 -32.28
CA ASN A 581 -15.33 -3.44 -33.04
C ASN A 581 -13.80 -3.53 -33.10
N ILE A 582 -13.29 -4.72 -32.88
CA ILE A 582 -11.93 -5.10 -33.23
C ILE A 582 -12.03 -6.15 -34.35
N THR A 583 -11.49 -5.86 -35.51
CA THR A 583 -11.31 -6.83 -36.59
C THR A 583 -9.87 -7.35 -36.58
N VAL A 584 -9.64 -8.50 -37.20
CA VAL A 584 -8.33 -9.10 -37.31
C VAL A 584 -8.04 -9.33 -38.80
N GLU A 585 -6.92 -8.82 -39.27
CA GLU A 585 -6.47 -8.97 -40.66
C GLU A 585 -6.33 -10.45 -41.03
N GLU A 586 -6.73 -10.80 -42.26
CA GLU A 586 -6.64 -12.17 -42.77
C GLU A 586 -5.18 -12.68 -42.73
N GLY A 587 -5.01 -13.87 -42.20
CA GLY A 587 -3.68 -14.49 -42.07
C GLY A 587 -3.09 -14.42 -40.66
N ASN A 588 -3.72 -13.75 -39.69
CA ASN A 588 -3.27 -13.81 -38.32
C ASN A 588 -3.39 -15.24 -37.75
N GLY A 589 -2.24 -15.80 -37.36
CA GLY A 589 -2.16 -17.19 -36.89
C GLY A 589 -2.67 -17.38 -35.47
N ARG A 590 -2.75 -16.34 -34.65
CA ARG A 590 -3.02 -16.43 -33.22
C ARG A 590 -4.38 -15.86 -32.81
N TYR A 591 -4.80 -14.76 -33.41
CA TYR A 591 -6.01 -14.06 -33.03
C TYR A 591 -7.15 -14.22 -34.05
N LEU A 592 -8.37 -14.09 -33.55
CA LEU A 592 -9.63 -14.07 -34.33
C LEU A 592 -10.56 -13.00 -33.78
N SER A 593 -11.48 -12.55 -34.61
CA SER A 593 -12.57 -11.68 -34.18
C SER A 593 -13.93 -12.30 -34.45
N PHE A 594 -14.81 -12.27 -33.43
CA PHE A 594 -16.20 -12.66 -33.54
C PHE A 594 -17.07 -11.58 -32.91
N GLY A 595 -18.05 -11.08 -33.64
CA GLY A 595 -18.92 -10.02 -33.17
C GLY A 595 -18.19 -8.74 -32.72
N GLY A 596 -16.99 -8.47 -33.28
CA GLY A 596 -16.16 -7.32 -32.91
C GLY A 596 -15.31 -7.53 -31.67
N TRP A 597 -15.34 -8.68 -31.03
CA TRP A 597 -14.52 -9.00 -29.87
C TRP A 597 -13.27 -9.79 -30.28
N LEU A 598 -12.18 -9.61 -29.55
CA LEU A 598 -10.89 -10.25 -29.85
C LEU A 598 -10.72 -11.55 -29.05
N TYR A 599 -10.38 -12.61 -29.76
CA TYR A 599 -10.11 -13.94 -29.20
C TYR A 599 -8.73 -14.45 -29.58
N GLU A 600 -8.11 -15.19 -28.69
CA GLU A 600 -6.88 -15.92 -28.90
C GLU A 600 -7.15 -17.41 -29.08
N LYS A 601 -6.49 -18.06 -30.02
CA LYS A 601 -6.48 -19.52 -30.19
C LYS A 601 -5.50 -20.12 -29.18
N ILE A 602 -5.99 -20.89 -28.22
CA ILE A 602 -5.15 -21.48 -27.16
C ILE A 602 -4.83 -22.96 -27.38
N GLY A 603 -5.47 -23.58 -28.32
CA GLY A 603 -5.19 -24.97 -28.72
C GLY A 603 -6.40 -25.66 -29.31
N GLY A 604 -6.22 -26.53 -30.34
CA GLY A 604 -7.32 -27.17 -31.00
C GLY A 604 -8.36 -26.20 -31.57
N ASN A 605 -9.60 -26.28 -31.08
CA ASN A 605 -10.67 -25.32 -31.38
C ASN A 605 -11.05 -24.46 -30.15
N GLU A 606 -10.21 -24.43 -29.10
CA GLU A 606 -10.48 -23.65 -27.91
C GLU A 606 -9.98 -22.19 -28.05
N LEU A 607 -10.78 -21.28 -27.48
CA LEU A 607 -10.54 -19.85 -27.48
C LEU A 607 -10.44 -19.31 -26.06
N ARG A 608 -9.56 -18.32 -25.94
CA ARG A 608 -9.55 -17.38 -24.83
C ARG A 608 -10.09 -16.02 -25.32
N LEU A 609 -11.08 -15.45 -24.64
CA LEU A 609 -11.54 -14.10 -24.90
C LEU A 609 -10.52 -13.11 -24.34
N VAL A 610 -9.93 -12.28 -25.21
CA VAL A 610 -8.84 -11.38 -24.86
C VAL A 610 -9.31 -9.95 -24.63
N HIS A 611 -10.24 -9.46 -25.47
CA HIS A 611 -10.71 -8.08 -25.35
C HIS A 611 -12.17 -7.93 -25.80
N ILE A 612 -12.99 -7.34 -24.91
CA ILE A 612 -14.34 -6.87 -25.23
C ILE A 612 -14.27 -5.35 -25.39
N PRO A 613 -14.54 -4.80 -26.58
CA PRO A 613 -14.59 -3.34 -26.77
C PRO A 613 -15.66 -2.70 -25.88
N ARG A 614 -15.32 -1.56 -25.24
CA ARG A 614 -16.20 -0.92 -24.25
C ARG A 614 -17.57 -0.51 -24.78
N ALA A 615 -17.66 -0.05 -26.03
CA ALA A 615 -18.90 0.41 -26.63
C ALA A 615 -19.69 -0.73 -27.32
N SER A 616 -19.18 -1.96 -27.32
CA SER A 616 -19.88 -3.12 -27.92
C SER A 616 -21.02 -3.66 -27.04
N ALA A 617 -21.29 -3.01 -25.91
CA ALA A 617 -22.34 -3.39 -24.97
C ALA A 617 -23.73 -3.32 -25.61
N ASN A 618 -24.49 -4.39 -25.45
CA ASN A 618 -25.84 -4.51 -26.01
C ASN A 618 -26.83 -3.56 -25.32
N ALA A 619 -27.75 -2.99 -26.11
CA ALA A 619 -28.75 -2.02 -25.65
C ALA A 619 -29.72 -2.57 -24.57
N ASP A 620 -29.78 -3.89 -24.38
CA ASP A 620 -30.72 -4.56 -23.48
C ASP A 620 -30.15 -4.89 -22.07
N GLY A 621 -28.95 -4.44 -21.76
CA GLY A 621 -28.35 -4.61 -20.45
C GLY A 621 -27.76 -6.00 -20.15
N LYS A 622 -27.83 -6.94 -21.09
CA LYS A 622 -27.23 -8.28 -20.96
C LYS A 622 -26.00 -8.42 -21.86
N LEU A 623 -24.91 -8.95 -21.31
CA LEU A 623 -23.73 -9.31 -22.09
C LEU A 623 -24.03 -10.56 -22.91
N ILE A 624 -24.05 -10.42 -24.23
CA ILE A 624 -24.31 -11.53 -25.14
C ILE A 624 -22.99 -11.89 -25.82
N PHE A 625 -22.49 -13.10 -25.50
CA PHE A 625 -21.29 -13.64 -26.14
C PHE A 625 -21.56 -13.97 -27.61
N PRO A 626 -20.72 -13.48 -28.53
CA PRO A 626 -20.88 -13.78 -29.94
C PRO A 626 -20.77 -15.27 -30.24
N ASP A 627 -21.48 -15.72 -31.34
CA ASP A 627 -21.30 -17.05 -31.89
C ASP A 627 -19.88 -17.18 -32.47
N THR A 628 -19.11 -18.13 -31.99
CA THR A 628 -17.73 -18.39 -32.41
C THR A 628 -17.61 -19.52 -33.44
N GLY A 629 -18.75 -20.00 -33.98
CA GLY A 629 -18.82 -21.01 -35.02
C GLY A 629 -18.28 -22.38 -34.58
N GLU A 630 -17.19 -22.85 -35.17
CA GLU A 630 -16.58 -24.14 -34.84
C GLU A 630 -15.69 -24.06 -33.60
N TYR A 631 -15.42 -22.86 -33.09
CA TYR A 631 -14.55 -22.65 -31.94
C TYR A 631 -15.35 -22.62 -30.64
N ILE A 632 -14.67 -22.95 -29.53
CA ILE A 632 -15.25 -23.09 -28.19
C ILE A 632 -14.57 -22.11 -27.25
N LEU A 633 -15.32 -21.18 -26.69
CA LEU A 633 -14.83 -20.27 -25.67
C LEU A 633 -14.66 -21.01 -24.33
N THR A 634 -13.45 -21.13 -23.83
CA THR A 634 -13.14 -21.83 -22.58
C THR A 634 -12.49 -20.94 -21.53
N GLU A 635 -11.87 -19.83 -21.92
CA GLU A 635 -11.17 -18.94 -21.00
C GLU A 635 -11.48 -17.46 -21.29
N ILE A 636 -11.48 -16.65 -20.22
CA ILE A 636 -11.56 -15.19 -20.28
C ILE A 636 -10.23 -14.65 -19.74
N ALA A 637 -9.51 -13.90 -20.54
CA ALA A 637 -8.20 -13.36 -20.18
C ALA A 637 -8.28 -12.22 -19.14
N SER A 638 -7.14 -11.99 -18.47
CA SER A 638 -6.98 -10.84 -17.57
C SER A 638 -7.32 -9.52 -18.26
N ASN A 639 -8.08 -8.67 -17.56
CA ASN A 639 -8.54 -7.36 -18.06
C ASN A 639 -9.40 -7.41 -19.36
N ALA A 640 -9.91 -8.54 -19.79
CA ALA A 640 -10.64 -8.68 -21.06
C ALA A 640 -11.85 -7.74 -21.18
N ALA A 641 -12.50 -7.45 -20.07
CA ALA A 641 -13.67 -6.57 -19.99
C ALA A 641 -13.48 -5.42 -18.99
N TYR A 642 -12.23 -5.00 -18.73
CA TYR A 642 -11.92 -3.96 -17.74
C TYR A 642 -12.72 -2.68 -18.00
N GLY A 643 -13.54 -2.27 -17.02
CA GLY A 643 -14.28 -1.00 -17.05
C GLY A 643 -15.26 -0.85 -18.24
N ILE A 644 -15.78 -1.95 -18.76
CA ILE A 644 -16.62 -1.97 -19.98
C ILE A 644 -17.87 -1.06 -19.90
N ILE A 645 -18.24 -0.60 -18.70
CA ILE A 645 -19.54 0.03 -18.42
C ILE A 645 -19.40 1.32 -17.60
N GLN A 646 -18.30 2.04 -17.71
CA GLN A 646 -18.21 3.39 -17.15
C GLN A 646 -18.49 4.43 -18.22
N ASN A 647 -19.73 4.88 -18.33
CA ASN A 647 -20.05 6.11 -19.05
C ASN A 647 -19.99 7.29 -18.06
N TYR A 648 -19.38 8.37 -18.50
CA TYR A 648 -19.39 9.63 -17.76
C TYR A 648 -20.35 10.60 -18.45
N ASP A 649 -21.19 11.26 -17.67
CA ASP A 649 -22.00 12.36 -18.19
C ASP A 649 -21.13 13.58 -18.52
N ASN A 650 -21.76 14.61 -19.12
CA ASN A 650 -21.10 15.85 -19.47
C ASN A 650 -20.56 16.65 -18.26
N GLN A 651 -20.79 16.16 -17.03
CA GLN A 651 -20.32 16.73 -15.78
C GLN A 651 -19.24 15.86 -15.12
N GLY A 652 -18.79 14.78 -15.79
CA GLY A 652 -17.80 13.84 -15.28
C GLY A 652 -18.34 12.90 -14.19
N GLN A 653 -19.67 12.76 -14.05
CA GLN A 653 -20.27 11.81 -13.13
C GLN A 653 -20.43 10.46 -13.84
N ILE A 654 -20.17 9.37 -13.11
CA ILE A 654 -20.38 8.02 -13.62
C ILE A 654 -21.88 7.79 -13.85
N VAL A 655 -22.27 7.56 -15.10
CA VAL A 655 -23.62 7.15 -15.48
C VAL A 655 -23.62 5.63 -15.60
N PHE A 656 -24.39 4.98 -14.75
CA PHE A 656 -24.52 3.51 -14.73
C PHE A 656 -25.57 3.07 -15.76
N ASP A 657 -25.31 3.27 -17.06
CA ASP A 657 -26.07 2.64 -18.13
C ASP A 657 -25.17 1.66 -18.88
N GLY A 658 -25.60 0.45 -19.09
CA GLY A 658 -24.82 -0.57 -19.77
C GLY A 658 -25.19 -1.98 -19.34
N ILE A 659 -24.20 -2.87 -19.38
CA ILE A 659 -24.41 -4.29 -19.04
C ILE A 659 -24.68 -4.44 -17.55
N THR A 660 -25.85 -4.93 -17.24
CA THR A 660 -26.30 -5.22 -15.87
C THR A 660 -26.32 -6.71 -15.56
N GLU A 661 -26.25 -7.55 -16.59
CA GLU A 661 -26.34 -9.00 -16.48
C GLU A 661 -25.26 -9.69 -17.31
N ILE A 662 -24.57 -10.66 -16.72
CA ILE A 662 -23.63 -11.56 -17.41
C ILE A 662 -24.05 -12.99 -17.16
N GLU A 663 -24.22 -13.73 -18.25
CA GLU A 663 -24.41 -15.19 -18.25
C GLU A 663 -23.30 -15.81 -19.11
N PHE A 664 -22.38 -16.49 -18.46
CA PHE A 664 -21.25 -17.12 -19.16
C PHE A 664 -21.68 -18.37 -19.92
N PRO A 665 -21.13 -18.61 -21.12
CA PRO A 665 -21.34 -19.86 -21.85
C PRO A 665 -20.94 -21.08 -20.98
N ASP A 666 -21.66 -22.19 -21.18
CA ASP A 666 -21.44 -23.46 -20.45
C ASP A 666 -20.03 -24.03 -20.62
N THR A 667 -19.32 -23.57 -21.63
CA THR A 667 -17.94 -24.01 -21.95
C THR A 667 -16.84 -23.27 -21.22
N VAL A 668 -17.15 -22.13 -20.54
CA VAL A 668 -16.17 -21.33 -19.84
C VAL A 668 -15.73 -22.04 -18.56
N ARG A 669 -14.41 -22.22 -18.42
CA ARG A 669 -13.78 -22.88 -17.27
C ARG A 669 -12.92 -21.94 -16.43
N VAL A 670 -12.30 -20.94 -17.06
CA VAL A 670 -11.35 -20.03 -16.41
C VAL A 670 -11.73 -18.59 -16.69
N ILE A 671 -11.76 -17.78 -15.63
CA ILE A 671 -11.85 -16.33 -15.69
C ILE A 671 -10.62 -15.79 -14.95
N ASP A 672 -9.71 -15.16 -15.70
CA ASP A 672 -8.43 -14.67 -15.14
C ASP A 672 -8.60 -13.41 -14.28
N ASP A 673 -7.51 -13.00 -13.68
CA ASP A 673 -7.41 -11.84 -12.80
C ASP A 673 -7.92 -10.55 -13.47
N LEU A 674 -8.64 -9.72 -12.72
CA LEU A 674 -9.13 -8.41 -13.18
C LEU A 674 -10.06 -8.47 -14.41
N ALA A 675 -10.53 -9.63 -14.85
CA ALA A 675 -11.22 -9.81 -16.13
C ALA A 675 -12.43 -8.86 -16.31
N PHE A 676 -13.24 -8.65 -15.27
CA PHE A 676 -14.38 -7.74 -15.21
C PHE A 676 -14.23 -6.67 -14.11
N ASN A 677 -12.98 -6.31 -13.79
CA ASN A 677 -12.73 -5.28 -12.79
C ASN A 677 -13.34 -3.93 -13.21
N VAL A 678 -13.89 -3.18 -12.23
CA VAL A 678 -14.53 -1.86 -12.44
C VAL A 678 -15.79 -1.91 -13.32
N CYS A 679 -16.39 -3.08 -13.53
CA CYS A 679 -17.68 -3.21 -14.22
C CYS A 679 -18.85 -2.86 -13.27
N SER A 680 -18.92 -1.62 -12.82
CA SER A 680 -19.75 -1.18 -11.69
C SER A 680 -21.27 -1.21 -11.91
N ALA A 681 -21.76 -1.38 -13.16
CA ALA A 681 -23.20 -1.48 -13.46
C ALA A 681 -23.77 -2.91 -13.35
N ILE A 682 -22.91 -3.93 -13.22
CA ILE A 682 -23.33 -5.33 -13.12
C ILE A 682 -24.19 -5.54 -11.87
N LYS A 683 -25.38 -6.11 -12.06
CA LYS A 683 -26.32 -6.50 -11.01
C LYS A 683 -26.41 -8.00 -10.83
N SER A 684 -26.22 -8.76 -11.90
CA SER A 684 -26.25 -10.21 -11.82
C SER A 684 -25.18 -10.88 -12.69
N VAL A 685 -24.62 -11.96 -12.14
CA VAL A 685 -23.63 -12.80 -12.82
C VAL A 685 -24.04 -14.27 -12.67
N THR A 686 -24.02 -15.02 -13.77
CA THR A 686 -24.28 -16.46 -13.77
C THR A 686 -23.06 -17.20 -14.32
N PHE A 687 -22.47 -18.05 -13.47
CA PHE A 687 -21.33 -18.90 -13.79
C PHE A 687 -21.79 -20.28 -14.24
N PRO A 688 -21.15 -20.88 -15.25
CA PRO A 688 -21.49 -22.21 -15.72
C PRO A 688 -21.11 -23.30 -14.70
N ALA A 689 -21.68 -24.49 -14.88
CA ALA A 689 -21.40 -25.64 -14.02
C ALA A 689 -19.94 -26.12 -14.08
N GLY A 690 -19.27 -25.84 -15.21
CA GLY A 690 -17.88 -26.22 -15.44
C GLY A 690 -16.82 -25.20 -15.04
N ILE A 691 -17.19 -24.12 -14.35
CA ILE A 691 -16.22 -23.11 -13.91
C ILE A 691 -15.21 -23.73 -12.91
N GLU A 692 -13.93 -23.59 -13.19
CA GLU A 692 -12.83 -24.16 -12.41
C GLU A 692 -12.07 -23.09 -11.61
N TYR A 693 -11.88 -21.90 -12.21
CA TYR A 693 -11.12 -20.82 -11.61
C TYR A 693 -11.71 -19.45 -11.90
N ILE A 694 -11.72 -18.58 -10.87
CA ILE A 694 -12.04 -17.15 -10.97
C ILE A 694 -10.90 -16.40 -10.29
N GLY A 695 -10.16 -15.59 -11.06
CA GLY A 695 -8.91 -14.96 -10.67
C GLY A 695 -9.05 -13.78 -9.70
N ASP A 696 -7.90 -13.28 -9.26
CA ASP A 696 -7.80 -12.16 -8.32
C ASP A 696 -8.49 -10.91 -8.87
N ASN A 697 -9.32 -10.28 -8.02
CA ASN A 697 -10.05 -9.06 -8.37
C ASN A 697 -10.91 -9.15 -9.64
N ALA A 698 -11.28 -10.35 -10.09
CA ALA A 698 -11.95 -10.55 -11.39
C ALA A 698 -13.24 -9.74 -11.55
N PHE A 699 -14.01 -9.55 -10.48
CA PHE A 699 -15.21 -8.72 -10.39
C PHE A 699 -15.09 -7.63 -9.33
N SER A 700 -13.88 -7.22 -8.98
CA SER A 700 -13.67 -6.15 -8.01
C SER A 700 -14.30 -4.86 -8.51
N GLN A 701 -14.85 -4.04 -7.61
CA GLN A 701 -15.54 -2.77 -7.89
C GLN A 701 -16.90 -2.91 -8.61
N THR A 702 -17.50 -4.09 -8.64
CA THR A 702 -18.89 -4.29 -9.12
C THR A 702 -19.90 -3.90 -8.05
N ARG A 703 -20.07 -2.61 -7.82
CA ARG A 703 -20.79 -2.05 -6.65
C ARG A 703 -22.29 -2.34 -6.59
N LEU A 704 -22.91 -2.64 -7.73
CA LEU A 704 -24.37 -2.84 -7.85
C LEU A 704 -24.78 -4.30 -7.91
N ILE A 705 -23.87 -5.24 -7.67
CA ILE A 705 -24.19 -6.67 -7.78
C ILE A 705 -25.21 -7.08 -6.71
N GLU A 706 -26.29 -7.69 -7.13
CA GLU A 706 -27.42 -8.14 -6.30
C GLU A 706 -27.55 -9.66 -6.28
N SER A 707 -27.11 -10.32 -7.39
CA SER A 707 -27.29 -11.76 -7.61
C SER A 707 -26.05 -12.38 -8.23
N ILE A 708 -25.56 -13.45 -7.62
CA ILE A 708 -24.46 -14.27 -8.15
C ILE A 708 -24.94 -15.70 -8.20
N THR A 709 -25.02 -16.30 -9.39
CA THR A 709 -25.49 -17.67 -9.59
C THR A 709 -24.34 -18.58 -10.01
N PHE A 710 -24.17 -19.68 -9.30
CA PHE A 710 -23.26 -20.75 -9.68
C PHE A 710 -24.09 -21.98 -10.06
N ASN A 711 -23.90 -22.47 -11.27
CA ASN A 711 -24.56 -23.70 -11.75
C ASN A 711 -23.78 -24.96 -11.36
N GLY A 712 -22.55 -24.82 -10.84
CA GLY A 712 -21.71 -25.93 -10.40
C GLY A 712 -22.09 -26.46 -9.01
N ILE A 713 -22.02 -27.77 -8.84
CA ILE A 713 -22.25 -28.42 -7.54
C ILE A 713 -21.10 -28.23 -6.54
N LEU A 714 -19.91 -27.92 -7.06
CA LEU A 714 -18.71 -27.58 -6.25
C LEU A 714 -18.32 -26.14 -6.52
N PRO A 715 -17.82 -25.43 -5.49
CA PRO A 715 -17.24 -24.09 -5.69
C PRO A 715 -15.99 -24.16 -6.57
N PRO A 716 -15.75 -23.16 -7.44
CA PRO A 716 -14.50 -23.02 -8.17
C PRO A 716 -13.38 -22.64 -7.22
N LYS A 717 -12.14 -22.79 -7.65
CA LYS A 717 -11.02 -22.11 -7.01
C LYS A 717 -11.18 -20.60 -7.26
N MET A 718 -11.17 -19.81 -6.19
CA MET A 718 -11.27 -18.35 -6.26
C MET A 718 -9.96 -17.70 -5.84
N GLY A 719 -9.60 -16.63 -6.53
CA GLY A 719 -8.50 -15.75 -6.19
C GLY A 719 -8.87 -14.75 -5.08
N GLU A 720 -7.97 -13.82 -4.83
CA GLU A 720 -8.16 -12.79 -3.82
C GLU A 720 -9.15 -11.71 -4.28
N ASN A 721 -9.97 -11.21 -3.35
CA ASN A 721 -10.82 -10.05 -3.56
C ASN A 721 -11.71 -10.09 -4.83
N VAL A 722 -12.14 -11.27 -5.27
CA VAL A 722 -12.90 -11.44 -6.52
C VAL A 722 -14.06 -10.46 -6.63
N PHE A 723 -14.82 -10.24 -5.56
CA PHE A 723 -15.97 -9.33 -5.51
C PHE A 723 -15.74 -8.14 -4.55
N SER A 724 -14.52 -7.69 -4.33
CA SER A 724 -14.21 -6.62 -3.38
C SER A 724 -14.69 -5.24 -3.86
N VAL A 725 -15.00 -4.37 -2.92
CA VAL A 725 -15.30 -2.96 -3.16
C VAL A 725 -14.28 -2.12 -2.39
N LEU A 726 -13.46 -1.33 -3.08
CA LEU A 726 -12.56 -0.37 -2.43
C LEU A 726 -13.41 0.73 -1.77
N PHE A 727 -13.22 1.01 -0.50
CA PHE A 727 -13.87 2.11 0.23
C PHE A 727 -15.35 1.91 0.58
N GLU A 728 -15.60 1.09 1.62
CA GLU A 728 -16.81 1.11 2.43
C GLU A 728 -18.10 0.53 1.82
N GLU A 729 -18.68 -0.26 2.60
CA GLU A 729 -19.94 -1.00 2.59
C GLU A 729 -19.86 -2.35 1.85
N PRO A 730 -20.08 -3.40 2.60
CA PRO A 730 -20.13 -4.76 2.04
C PRO A 730 -21.23 -4.83 1.00
N LEU A 731 -21.10 -5.74 0.03
CA LEU A 731 -22.20 -6.24 -0.81
C LEU A 731 -23.29 -6.87 0.07
N ALA A 732 -23.73 -6.14 1.08
CA ALA A 732 -24.64 -6.59 2.13
C ALA A 732 -25.99 -7.08 1.59
N ASN A 733 -26.26 -6.85 0.32
CA ASN A 733 -27.50 -7.20 -0.35
C ASN A 733 -27.33 -8.26 -1.46
N ALA A 734 -26.12 -8.68 -1.78
CA ALA A 734 -25.92 -9.71 -2.81
C ALA A 734 -26.36 -11.07 -2.30
N THR A 735 -27.09 -11.80 -3.17
CA THR A 735 -27.52 -13.17 -2.90
C THR A 735 -26.75 -14.12 -3.79
N ILE A 736 -26.18 -15.18 -3.21
CA ILE A 736 -25.58 -16.27 -3.96
C ILE A 736 -26.62 -17.37 -4.18
N HIS A 737 -26.86 -17.71 -5.43
CA HIS A 737 -27.71 -18.82 -5.85
C HIS A 737 -26.84 -20.02 -6.23
N ILE A 738 -27.14 -21.15 -5.66
CA ILE A 738 -26.42 -22.41 -5.88
C ILE A 738 -27.39 -23.54 -6.16
N PRO A 739 -26.95 -24.65 -6.80
CA PRO A 739 -27.80 -25.81 -7.03
C PRO A 739 -28.35 -26.37 -5.71
N ASN A 740 -29.62 -26.80 -5.78
CA ASN A 740 -30.27 -27.43 -4.62
C ASN A 740 -29.46 -28.60 -4.10
N GLY A 741 -29.30 -28.66 -2.78
CA GLY A 741 -28.57 -29.74 -2.12
C GLY A 741 -27.07 -29.57 -2.02
N THR A 742 -26.52 -28.42 -2.43
CA THR A 742 -25.05 -28.13 -2.35
C THR A 742 -24.70 -27.12 -1.28
N TYR A 743 -25.68 -26.67 -0.50
CA TYR A 743 -25.51 -25.59 0.51
C TYR A 743 -24.31 -25.80 1.43
N ALA A 744 -24.13 -27.02 1.90
CA ALA A 744 -23.08 -27.33 2.86
C ALA A 744 -21.67 -27.08 2.30
N CYS A 745 -21.37 -27.53 1.07
CA CYS A 745 -20.09 -27.27 0.38
C CYS A 745 -19.86 -25.77 0.19
N TRP A 746 -20.87 -25.08 -0.27
CA TRP A 746 -20.76 -23.66 -0.59
C TRP A 746 -20.67 -22.77 0.66
N SER A 747 -21.41 -23.07 1.71
CA SER A 747 -21.38 -22.28 2.95
C SER A 747 -20.02 -22.36 3.66
N ALA A 748 -19.41 -23.56 3.69
CA ALA A 748 -18.08 -23.73 4.23
C ALA A 748 -17.03 -22.97 3.41
N PHE A 749 -17.07 -23.14 2.10
CA PHE A 749 -16.19 -22.40 1.19
C PHE A 749 -16.29 -20.89 1.38
N LEU A 750 -17.51 -20.32 1.41
CA LEU A 750 -17.74 -18.89 1.58
C LEU A 750 -17.35 -18.38 2.98
N ALA A 751 -17.54 -19.21 4.02
CA ALA A 751 -17.09 -18.87 5.37
C ALA A 751 -15.57 -18.80 5.44
N GLU A 752 -14.86 -19.74 4.82
CA GLU A 752 -13.41 -19.75 4.74
C GLU A 752 -12.88 -18.57 3.91
N TYR A 753 -13.45 -18.38 2.72
CA TYR A 753 -13.13 -17.26 1.86
C TYR A 753 -13.35 -15.91 2.55
N GLY A 754 -14.47 -15.74 3.25
CA GLY A 754 -14.76 -14.53 4.02
C GLY A 754 -13.79 -14.27 5.18
N LYS A 755 -13.36 -15.31 5.88
CA LYS A 755 -12.33 -15.22 6.92
C LYS A 755 -10.98 -14.77 6.32
N LEU A 756 -10.55 -15.41 5.24
CA LEU A 756 -9.25 -15.15 4.60
C LEU A 756 -9.13 -13.72 4.07
N TYR A 757 -10.22 -13.15 3.54
CA TYR A 757 -10.23 -11.81 2.95
C TYR A 757 -10.96 -10.75 3.78
N GLY A 758 -11.36 -11.08 5.01
CA GLY A 758 -12.03 -10.14 5.93
C GLY A 758 -13.43 -9.70 5.49
N ILE A 759 -14.11 -10.50 4.65
CA ILE A 759 -15.27 -10.10 3.90
C ILE A 759 -16.51 -10.87 4.32
N ASN A 760 -17.43 -10.24 5.02
CA ASN A 760 -18.78 -10.77 5.29
C ASN A 760 -19.75 -10.34 4.17
N TYR A 761 -19.54 -10.82 2.94
CA TYR A 761 -20.22 -10.24 1.76
C TYR A 761 -21.57 -10.84 1.41
N PHE A 762 -21.96 -11.95 1.96
CA PHE A 762 -23.14 -12.66 1.43
C PHE A 762 -24.25 -12.75 2.46
N LYS A 763 -25.39 -12.16 2.12
CA LYS A 763 -26.52 -12.01 3.02
C LYS A 763 -27.35 -13.28 3.19
N ALA A 764 -27.45 -14.11 2.18
CA ALA A 764 -28.18 -15.39 2.22
C ALA A 764 -27.85 -16.24 0.98
N LEU A 765 -27.80 -17.53 1.19
CA LEU A 765 -27.91 -18.53 0.13
C LEU A 765 -29.40 -18.87 -0.06
N GLU A 766 -29.90 -19.00 -1.27
CA GLU A 766 -31.26 -19.47 -1.49
C GLU A 766 -31.44 -20.90 -0.98
N THR A 767 -32.63 -21.19 -0.52
CA THR A 767 -33.08 -22.33 0.26
C THR A 767 -32.58 -23.67 -0.24
N PRO A 768 -31.74 -24.34 0.50
CA PRO A 768 -31.21 -25.63 0.14
C PRO A 768 -32.09 -26.74 0.64
N GLN A 769 -31.98 -27.92 0.01
CA GLN A 769 -32.46 -29.13 0.62
C GLN A 769 -31.58 -29.55 1.79
N SER A 770 -32.21 -29.78 2.95
CA SER A 770 -31.49 -30.37 4.07
C SER A 770 -31.12 -31.82 3.79
N PHE A 771 -29.94 -32.22 4.24
CA PHE A 771 -29.51 -33.61 4.24
C PHE A 771 -29.89 -34.27 5.57
N THR A 772 -30.13 -35.58 5.53
CA THR A 772 -30.27 -36.39 6.74
C THR A 772 -28.92 -37.04 7.01
N TYR A 773 -28.30 -36.70 8.10
CA TYR A 773 -27.07 -37.31 8.59
C TYR A 773 -27.42 -38.41 9.59
N ASN A 774 -27.11 -39.64 9.26
CA ASN A 774 -27.23 -40.81 10.12
C ASN A 774 -25.87 -41.13 10.72
N PHE A 775 -25.86 -41.41 12.03
CA PHE A 775 -24.66 -41.73 12.77
C PHE A 775 -24.70 -43.15 13.27
N GLU A 776 -23.92 -44.04 12.67
CA GLU A 776 -23.76 -45.43 13.11
C GLU A 776 -22.68 -45.47 14.20
N SER A 777 -23.10 -45.57 15.43
CA SER A 777 -22.21 -45.40 16.61
C SER A 777 -21.26 -46.58 16.87
N ASN A 778 -21.38 -47.70 16.15
CA ASN A 778 -20.41 -48.83 16.17
C ASN A 778 -19.96 -49.27 17.58
N GLY A 779 -20.90 -49.37 18.53
CA GLY A 779 -20.68 -49.71 19.92
C GLY A 779 -20.47 -48.50 20.87
N GLY A 780 -20.54 -47.28 20.34
CA GLY A 780 -20.70 -46.08 21.16
C GLY A 780 -22.13 -45.82 21.59
N THR A 781 -22.31 -44.78 22.37
CA THR A 781 -23.66 -44.27 22.73
C THR A 781 -24.42 -43.85 21.47
N GLU A 782 -25.71 -44.15 21.42
CA GLU A 782 -26.57 -43.83 20.27
C GLU A 782 -26.58 -42.33 20.01
N VAL A 783 -26.40 -41.96 18.73
CA VAL A 783 -26.43 -40.58 18.24
C VAL A 783 -27.65 -40.43 17.34
N GLU A 784 -28.55 -39.49 17.64
CA GLU A 784 -29.72 -39.23 16.82
C GLU A 784 -29.34 -38.67 15.43
N SER A 785 -30.08 -39.06 14.39
CA SER A 785 -29.95 -38.49 13.07
C SER A 785 -30.29 -36.99 13.07
N VAL A 786 -29.52 -36.20 12.38
CA VAL A 786 -29.70 -34.76 12.28
C VAL A 786 -30.11 -34.39 10.84
N GLN A 787 -31.16 -33.58 10.72
CA GLN A 787 -31.46 -32.89 9.47
C GLN A 787 -30.82 -31.51 9.51
N SER A 788 -29.84 -31.27 8.64
CA SER A 788 -29.15 -30.01 8.56
C SER A 788 -28.79 -29.70 7.10
N TYR A 789 -28.63 -28.43 6.83
CA TYR A 789 -28.03 -27.94 5.60
C TYR A 789 -26.49 -28.01 5.67
N ASP A 790 -25.98 -27.85 6.87
CA ASP A 790 -24.57 -27.91 7.22
C ASP A 790 -24.42 -28.61 8.59
N LEU A 791 -23.38 -29.37 8.73
CA LEU A 791 -23.04 -30.00 9.98
C LEU A 791 -21.69 -29.44 10.46
N TRP A 792 -21.68 -28.21 10.97
CA TRP A 792 -20.48 -27.53 11.41
C TRP A 792 -19.76 -28.21 12.57
N SER A 793 -20.50 -28.94 13.41
CA SER A 793 -19.93 -29.76 14.45
C SER A 793 -20.52 -31.16 14.39
N LEU A 794 -19.67 -32.17 14.32
CA LEU A 794 -20.08 -33.57 14.40
C LEU A 794 -20.39 -33.91 15.83
N PRO A 795 -21.46 -34.66 16.10
CA PRO A 795 -21.80 -35.09 17.45
C PRO A 795 -20.71 -36.02 18.03
N TYR A 796 -20.50 -35.93 19.33
CA TYR A 796 -19.61 -36.82 20.04
C TYR A 796 -20.34 -38.09 20.48
N THR A 797 -19.64 -39.24 20.48
CA THR A 797 -20.16 -40.48 21.03
C THR A 797 -19.14 -41.14 21.95
N GLU A 798 -19.60 -41.72 23.08
CA GLU A 798 -18.76 -42.41 24.03
C GLU A 798 -18.88 -43.94 23.88
N TRP A 799 -17.80 -44.66 24.12
CA TRP A 799 -17.81 -46.10 24.07
C TRP A 799 -18.79 -46.66 25.12
N ALA A 800 -19.75 -47.47 24.70
CA ALA A 800 -20.78 -48.05 25.57
C ALA A 800 -20.51 -49.55 25.86
N GLY A 801 -19.46 -50.16 25.30
CA GLY A 801 -19.10 -51.57 25.54
C GLY A 801 -18.20 -51.79 26.76
N GLU A 802 -17.78 -53.04 26.98
CA GLU A 802 -16.83 -53.37 28.04
C GLU A 802 -15.40 -52.91 27.66
N GLY A 803 -14.61 -52.49 28.65
CA GLY A 803 -13.25 -51.95 28.50
C GLY A 803 -13.27 -50.47 28.09
N GLU A 804 -12.07 -49.86 28.15
CA GLU A 804 -11.87 -48.48 27.79
C GLU A 804 -11.48 -48.37 26.34
N ARG A 805 -12.30 -47.62 25.57
CA ARG A 805 -11.98 -47.25 24.19
C ARG A 805 -12.30 -45.79 23.96
N PHE A 806 -11.46 -45.17 23.12
CA PHE A 806 -11.54 -43.75 22.81
C PHE A 806 -12.14 -43.53 21.42
N PHE A 807 -13.04 -42.58 21.30
CA PHE A 807 -13.61 -42.13 20.06
C PHE A 807 -12.52 -41.50 19.18
N GLN A 808 -12.40 -41.97 17.92
CA GLN A 808 -11.36 -41.53 16.96
C GLN A 808 -11.95 -40.75 15.76
N GLY A 809 -13.24 -40.44 15.81
CA GLY A 809 -13.89 -39.64 14.77
C GLY A 809 -14.98 -40.43 14.00
N TRP A 810 -15.65 -39.66 13.12
CA TRP A 810 -16.65 -40.18 12.17
C TRP A 810 -15.98 -40.43 10.83
N PHE A 811 -16.36 -41.52 10.18
CA PHE A 811 -15.75 -42.00 8.94
C PHE A 811 -16.81 -42.31 7.88
N THR A 812 -16.38 -42.32 6.60
CA THR A 812 -17.29 -42.48 5.45
C THR A 812 -17.67 -43.93 5.15
N LYS A 813 -17.01 -44.91 5.79
CA LYS A 813 -17.27 -46.34 5.63
C LYS A 813 -17.27 -47.04 6.99
N ASP A 814 -18.01 -48.13 7.08
CA ASP A 814 -17.96 -49.03 8.23
C ASP A 814 -16.75 -49.98 8.10
N GLY A 815 -15.64 -49.59 8.65
CA GLY A 815 -14.39 -50.35 8.72
C GLY A 815 -14.34 -51.40 9.85
N SER A 816 -15.45 -51.62 10.57
CA SER A 816 -15.49 -52.53 11.70
C SER A 816 -15.26 -54.00 11.32
N VAL A 817 -15.44 -54.33 10.05
CA VAL A 817 -15.36 -55.73 9.53
C VAL A 817 -14.05 -55.95 8.75
N ASP A 818 -13.67 -55.02 7.89
CA ASP A 818 -12.55 -55.19 6.94
C ASP A 818 -11.36 -54.27 7.21
N GLY A 819 -11.52 -53.28 8.12
CA GLY A 819 -10.51 -52.32 8.46
C GLY A 819 -10.44 -51.09 7.55
N ASP A 820 -11.23 -51.03 6.46
CA ASP A 820 -11.32 -49.89 5.54
C ASP A 820 -12.39 -48.88 6.03
N TRP A 821 -11.96 -47.89 6.78
CA TRP A 821 -12.84 -46.85 7.30
C TRP A 821 -13.15 -45.76 6.28
N GLY A 822 -12.49 -45.71 5.12
CA GLY A 822 -12.61 -44.63 4.16
C GLY A 822 -11.95 -43.34 4.68
N GLU A 823 -12.58 -42.19 4.44
CA GLU A 823 -12.09 -40.89 4.85
C GLU A 823 -12.67 -40.49 6.21
N ARG A 824 -11.84 -39.89 7.09
CA ARG A 824 -12.30 -39.25 8.32
C ARG A 824 -13.00 -37.95 7.96
N VAL A 825 -14.16 -37.71 8.56
CA VAL A 825 -14.93 -36.49 8.35
C VAL A 825 -14.64 -35.51 9.48
N PHE A 826 -14.09 -34.37 9.14
CA PHE A 826 -13.90 -33.25 10.04
C PHE A 826 -15.07 -32.29 9.82
N GLY A 827 -15.81 -31.94 10.85
CA GLY A 827 -17.02 -31.15 10.79
C GLY A 827 -16.96 -30.02 9.76
N ALA A 828 -17.63 -30.17 8.71
CA ALA A 828 -17.95 -29.27 7.61
C ALA A 828 -18.61 -30.09 6.49
N PRO A 829 -19.19 -29.51 5.52
CA PRO A 829 -20.18 -30.15 4.68
C PRO A 829 -19.62 -31.34 3.89
N TYR A 830 -19.89 -32.52 4.33
CA TYR A 830 -19.60 -33.74 3.59
C TYR A 830 -20.80 -34.12 2.68
N VAL A 831 -20.96 -33.36 1.61
CA VAL A 831 -22.08 -33.55 0.66
C VAL A 831 -21.74 -34.55 -0.45
N GLY A 832 -20.48 -34.83 -0.70
CA GLY A 832 -20.02 -35.61 -1.87
C GLY A 832 -20.44 -37.07 -1.92
N LYS A 833 -21.11 -37.60 -0.89
CA LYS A 833 -21.51 -39.03 -0.82
C LYS A 833 -22.92 -39.24 -0.24
N ALA A 834 -23.79 -38.22 -0.33
CA ALA A 834 -25.20 -38.45 -0.06
C ALA A 834 -25.76 -39.45 -1.09
N ASP A 835 -26.64 -40.35 -0.63
CA ASP A 835 -27.37 -41.24 -1.52
C ASP A 835 -28.41 -40.46 -2.35
N SER A 836 -29.10 -41.15 -3.25
CA SER A 836 -30.15 -40.57 -4.12
C SER A 836 -31.31 -39.95 -3.36
N LEU A 837 -31.42 -40.14 -2.05
CA LEU A 837 -32.44 -39.62 -1.14
C LEU A 837 -31.93 -38.48 -0.25
N GLY A 838 -30.68 -38.04 -0.44
CA GLY A 838 -30.05 -37.02 0.38
C GLY A 838 -29.66 -37.49 1.79
N VAL A 839 -29.38 -38.76 1.96
CA VAL A 839 -28.95 -39.37 3.23
C VAL A 839 -27.42 -39.58 3.23
N VAL A 840 -26.75 -39.08 4.25
CA VAL A 840 -25.34 -39.28 4.53
C VAL A 840 -25.21 -40.14 5.77
N THR A 841 -24.57 -41.33 5.66
CA THR A 841 -24.30 -42.18 6.82
C THR A 841 -22.83 -42.11 7.20
N LEU A 842 -22.57 -41.80 8.48
CA LEU A 842 -21.22 -41.71 9.05
C LEU A 842 -21.05 -42.78 10.12
N TYR A 843 -19.86 -43.33 10.25
CA TYR A 843 -19.55 -44.48 11.11
C TYR A 843 -18.52 -44.08 12.16
N ALA A 844 -18.85 -44.29 13.45
CA ALA A 844 -17.94 -44.03 14.56
C ALA A 844 -16.81 -45.08 14.58
N ARG A 845 -15.58 -44.64 14.77
CA ARG A 845 -14.43 -45.49 15.04
C ARG A 845 -13.97 -45.32 16.48
N PHE A 846 -13.63 -46.43 17.13
CA PHE A 846 -13.06 -46.46 18.47
C PHE A 846 -11.74 -47.22 18.48
N GLY A 847 -10.70 -46.70 19.20
CA GLY A 847 -9.39 -47.30 19.39
C GLY A 847 -9.03 -47.49 20.85
N GLU A 848 -7.96 -48.24 21.16
CA GLU A 848 -7.42 -48.42 22.48
C GLU A 848 -6.67 -47.19 22.99
N ASP A 849 -6.10 -46.43 22.06
CA ASP A 849 -5.40 -45.17 22.32
C ASP A 849 -6.28 -43.96 22.08
N ARG A 850 -6.14 -42.94 22.91
CA ARG A 850 -6.73 -41.63 22.66
C ARG A 850 -6.12 -41.04 21.37
N TYR A 851 -6.99 -40.58 20.51
CA TYR A 851 -6.57 -39.90 19.30
C TYR A 851 -6.53 -38.40 19.55
N GLU A 852 -5.37 -37.79 19.35
CA GLU A 852 -5.13 -36.38 19.60
C GLU A 852 -4.54 -35.74 18.32
N ASP A 853 -5.26 -34.83 17.70
CA ASP A 853 -4.80 -34.06 16.54
C ASP A 853 -5.14 -32.57 16.64
N GLY A 854 -5.80 -32.16 17.75
CA GLY A 854 -6.20 -30.79 18.00
C GLY A 854 -7.35 -30.26 17.12
N SER A 855 -7.93 -31.09 16.25
CA SER A 855 -8.93 -30.64 15.26
C SER A 855 -10.29 -30.24 15.86
N ASP A 856 -10.64 -30.77 17.02
CA ASP A 856 -11.86 -30.46 17.77
C ASP A 856 -11.68 -30.84 19.24
N VAL A 857 -12.63 -30.44 20.09
CA VAL A 857 -12.60 -30.72 21.55
C VAL A 857 -12.38 -32.19 21.88
N PRO A 858 -13.07 -33.16 21.25
CA PRO A 858 -12.82 -34.59 21.54
C PRO A 858 -11.40 -35.06 21.20
N PHE A 859 -10.70 -34.34 20.32
CA PHE A 859 -9.37 -34.64 19.81
C PHE A 859 -8.33 -33.65 20.27
N ALA A 860 -8.63 -32.83 21.26
CA ALA A 860 -7.76 -31.83 21.82
C ALA A 860 -6.45 -32.43 22.32
N PHE A 861 -5.34 -31.73 22.08
CA PHE A 861 -4.04 -32.10 22.63
C PHE A 861 -4.04 -31.93 24.15
N VAL A 862 -3.74 -32.99 24.91
CA VAL A 862 -3.60 -32.88 26.36
C VAL A 862 -2.31 -32.16 26.70
N VAL A 863 -2.39 -31.04 27.34
CA VAL A 863 -1.25 -30.22 27.81
C VAL A 863 -1.22 -30.22 29.35
N SER A 864 -0.03 -30.03 29.92
CA SER A 864 0.18 -30.04 31.36
C SER A 864 1.29 -29.04 31.74
N GLU A 865 1.65 -29.00 33.02
CA GLU A 865 2.82 -28.27 33.53
C GLU A 865 4.15 -28.85 33.02
N THR A 866 4.13 -29.95 32.25
CA THR A 866 5.31 -30.53 31.58
C THR A 866 5.31 -30.13 30.12
N THR A 867 6.47 -29.64 29.62
CA THR A 867 6.62 -29.26 28.21
C THR A 867 6.34 -30.44 27.29
N ARG A 868 5.47 -30.23 26.31
CA ARG A 868 5.11 -31.22 25.30
C ARG A 868 5.41 -30.65 23.91
N LYS A 869 5.99 -31.47 23.04
CA LYS A 869 6.21 -31.14 21.63
C LYS A 869 5.07 -31.65 20.78
N LEU A 870 4.50 -30.76 19.95
CA LEU A 870 3.38 -31.07 19.09
C LEU A 870 3.62 -30.48 17.70
N THR A 871 3.23 -31.23 16.68
CA THR A 871 3.21 -30.73 15.30
C THR A 871 1.81 -30.22 15.03
N LEU A 872 1.69 -28.92 14.68
CA LEU A 872 0.41 -28.29 14.37
C LEU A 872 0.20 -28.26 12.86
N ASN A 873 -1.04 -28.41 12.46
CA ASN A 873 -1.44 -28.11 11.08
C ASN A 873 -1.70 -26.60 10.97
N ALA A 874 -1.01 -25.95 10.05
CA ALA A 874 -1.38 -24.61 9.64
C ALA A 874 -2.84 -24.59 9.14
N TRP A 875 -3.60 -23.51 9.42
CA TRP A 875 -4.95 -23.25 8.88
C TRP A 875 -6.15 -23.78 9.68
N THR A 876 -5.99 -24.39 10.84
CA THR A 876 -7.14 -24.83 11.61
C THR A 876 -7.09 -24.33 13.04
N THR A 877 -8.27 -24.08 13.61
CA THR A 877 -8.41 -23.92 15.05
C THR A 877 -7.88 -25.16 15.73
N THR A 878 -6.89 -25.01 16.60
CA THR A 878 -6.32 -26.14 17.36
C THR A 878 -6.81 -26.09 18.80
N PHE A 879 -7.31 -27.22 19.30
CA PHE A 879 -7.84 -27.38 20.64
C PHE A 879 -6.81 -28.07 21.55
N PHE A 880 -6.68 -27.52 22.76
CA PHE A 880 -5.86 -28.05 23.85
C PHE A 880 -6.73 -28.33 25.07
N GLU A 881 -6.51 -29.47 25.72
CA GLU A 881 -7.17 -29.85 26.95
C GLU A 881 -6.20 -29.71 28.12
N PHE A 882 -6.63 -29.07 29.20
CA PHE A 882 -5.84 -28.89 30.41
C PHE A 882 -6.66 -29.16 31.66
N THR A 883 -6.15 -29.98 32.57
CA THR A 883 -6.73 -30.22 33.89
C THR A 883 -5.75 -29.84 34.98
N PRO A 884 -5.94 -28.72 35.71
CA PRO A 884 -5.01 -28.25 36.72
C PRO A 884 -5.03 -29.13 37.99
N GLU A 885 -3.87 -29.30 38.66
CA GLU A 885 -3.75 -29.99 39.92
C GLU A 885 -4.11 -29.11 41.15
N ARG A 886 -4.13 -27.79 40.98
CA ARG A 886 -4.35 -26.81 42.05
C ARG A 886 -5.11 -25.59 41.51
N ASP A 887 -5.82 -24.90 42.42
CA ASP A 887 -6.48 -23.63 42.06
C ASP A 887 -5.45 -22.55 41.79
N GLY A 888 -5.71 -21.65 40.83
CA GLY A 888 -4.84 -20.53 40.59
C GLY A 888 -4.88 -19.98 39.16
N LEU A 889 -3.97 -19.06 38.94
CA LEU A 889 -3.71 -18.49 37.60
C LEU A 889 -2.70 -19.35 36.87
N TYR A 890 -2.99 -19.70 35.65
CA TYR A 890 -2.13 -20.47 34.76
C TYR A 890 -1.84 -19.71 33.48
N LEU A 891 -0.62 -19.90 32.91
CA LEU A 891 -0.21 -19.40 31.63
C LEU A 891 0.17 -20.55 30.70
N MET A 892 -0.37 -20.57 29.51
CA MET A 892 0.09 -21.48 28.45
C MET A 892 1.22 -20.82 27.69
N LYS A 893 2.38 -21.44 27.63
CA LYS A 893 3.57 -21.02 26.90
C LYS A 893 3.76 -21.81 25.64
N MET A 894 4.14 -21.11 24.59
CA MET A 894 4.45 -21.68 23.28
C MET A 894 5.72 -21.02 22.75
N ASN A 895 6.62 -21.78 22.11
CA ASN A 895 7.81 -21.22 21.48
C ASN A 895 7.54 -20.88 20.00
N PHE A 896 6.85 -19.78 19.75
CA PHE A 896 6.67 -19.26 18.41
C PHE A 896 7.63 -18.08 18.15
N ASP A 897 8.25 -18.07 16.99
CA ASP A 897 9.06 -16.93 16.55
C ASP A 897 8.25 -15.83 15.85
N HIS A 898 6.94 -16.01 15.65
CA HIS A 898 6.11 -15.07 14.86
C HIS A 898 4.73 -14.83 15.49
N VAL A 899 4.24 -13.59 15.32
CA VAL A 899 2.95 -13.13 15.85
C VAL A 899 1.82 -13.63 14.94
N ALA A 900 1.07 -14.59 15.39
CA ALA A 900 -0.20 -14.96 14.75
C ALA A 900 -1.33 -14.06 15.25
N TYR A 901 -1.98 -13.32 14.36
CA TYR A 901 -3.29 -12.72 14.65
C TYR A 901 -4.34 -13.81 14.57
N SER A 902 -4.92 -14.18 15.70
CA SER A 902 -5.99 -15.17 15.69
C SER A 902 -6.94 -14.95 16.83
N ASP A 903 -8.19 -15.32 16.60
CA ASP A 903 -9.15 -15.52 17.69
C ASP A 903 -8.69 -16.70 18.53
N SER A 904 -8.58 -16.50 19.83
CA SER A 904 -8.29 -17.54 20.79
C SER A 904 -9.31 -17.47 21.92
N GLY A 905 -9.68 -18.60 22.45
CA GLY A 905 -10.65 -18.70 23.54
C GLY A 905 -10.26 -19.73 24.57
N PHE A 906 -10.85 -19.59 25.71
CA PHE A 906 -10.67 -20.49 26.86
C PHE A 906 -12.00 -20.72 27.54
N GLY A 907 -12.28 -21.94 27.94
CA GLY A 907 -13.51 -22.23 28.61
C GLY A 907 -13.70 -23.70 29.03
N THR A 908 -14.88 -24.00 29.53
CA THR A 908 -15.29 -25.36 29.80
C THR A 908 -16.18 -25.88 28.68
N PHE A 909 -16.02 -27.14 28.33
CA PHE A 909 -16.81 -27.76 27.29
C PHE A 909 -18.19 -28.13 27.78
N ASP A 910 -19.22 -27.63 27.09
CA ASP A 910 -20.61 -28.05 27.29
C ASP A 910 -20.95 -29.16 26.29
N LYS A 911 -21.02 -30.39 26.79
CA LYS A 911 -21.32 -31.57 25.98
C LYS A 911 -22.74 -31.53 25.36
N ALA A 912 -23.68 -30.78 25.96
CA ALA A 912 -25.06 -30.73 25.47
C ALA A 912 -25.21 -29.84 24.22
N THR A 913 -24.40 -28.78 24.16
CA THR A 913 -24.42 -27.82 23.05
C THR A 913 -23.23 -27.98 22.10
N ASN A 914 -22.28 -28.86 22.44
CA ASN A 914 -21.01 -29.05 21.70
C ASN A 914 -20.23 -27.74 21.54
N THR A 915 -20.21 -26.91 22.57
CA THR A 915 -19.56 -25.61 22.55
C THR A 915 -18.62 -25.43 23.72
N VAL A 916 -17.54 -24.66 23.50
CA VAL A 916 -16.67 -24.17 24.56
C VAL A 916 -17.29 -22.89 25.11
N ASN A 917 -17.80 -22.91 26.34
CA ASN A 917 -18.33 -21.73 27.02
C ASN A 917 -17.17 -20.86 27.52
N GLY A 918 -16.90 -19.76 26.83
CA GLY A 918 -15.72 -18.97 27.02
C GLY A 918 -15.69 -18.08 28.26
N TYR A 919 -14.53 -18.00 28.88
CA TYR A 919 -14.16 -16.97 29.85
C TYR A 919 -13.26 -15.91 29.18
N ARG A 920 -13.27 -14.69 29.71
CA ARG A 920 -12.33 -13.65 29.26
C ARG A 920 -10.90 -14.01 29.69
N TYR A 921 -9.95 -13.76 28.81
CA TYR A 921 -8.52 -13.95 29.04
C TYR A 921 -7.78 -12.62 28.85
N THR A 922 -6.60 -12.52 29.44
CA THR A 922 -5.72 -11.38 29.26
C THR A 922 -4.44 -11.91 28.61
N PRO A 923 -4.11 -11.47 27.39
CA PRO A 923 -2.84 -11.87 26.77
C PRO A 923 -1.67 -11.26 27.54
N VAL A 924 -0.64 -12.05 27.79
CA VAL A 924 0.61 -11.61 28.40
C VAL A 924 1.76 -11.98 27.45
N TYR A 925 2.67 -11.05 27.22
CA TYR A 925 3.84 -11.24 26.36
C TYR A 925 5.11 -11.38 27.19
N ASP A 926 6.08 -12.19 26.76
CA ASP A 926 7.41 -12.25 27.39
C ASP A 926 8.38 -11.24 26.78
N GLU A 927 9.60 -11.16 27.34
CA GLU A 927 10.65 -10.25 26.94
C GLU A 927 11.26 -10.53 25.54
N ASN A 928 10.89 -11.66 24.90
CA ASN A 928 11.36 -12.08 23.59
C ASN A 928 10.23 -12.14 22.55
N TRP A 929 9.06 -11.52 22.86
CA TRP A 929 7.88 -11.58 22.00
C TRP A 929 7.35 -13.00 21.74
N ASN A 930 7.81 -13.99 22.48
CA ASN A 930 7.10 -15.25 22.51
C ASN A 930 5.74 -14.97 23.14
N ILE A 931 4.69 -15.31 22.41
CA ILE A 931 3.34 -15.11 22.92
C ILE A 931 3.19 -15.98 24.17
N LEU A 932 3.23 -15.34 25.33
CA LEU A 932 2.79 -15.94 26.56
C LEU A 932 1.28 -15.91 26.58
N TYR A 933 0.64 -17.03 26.40
CA TYR A 933 -0.80 -17.01 26.36
C TYR A 933 -1.44 -17.29 27.66
N LEU A 934 -2.30 -16.39 27.91
CA LEU A 934 -3.56 -16.45 28.56
C LEU A 934 -3.43 -16.79 30.04
N GLY A 935 -3.38 -15.72 30.84
CA GLY A 935 -3.72 -15.85 32.23
C GLY A 935 -5.16 -16.33 32.33
N PHE A 936 -5.37 -17.60 32.61
CA PHE A 936 -6.71 -18.14 32.86
C PHE A 936 -6.82 -18.69 34.28
N GLU A 937 -7.92 -18.33 34.94
CA GLU A 937 -8.20 -18.80 36.31
C GLU A 937 -8.79 -20.20 36.26
N CYS A 938 -8.10 -21.14 36.87
CA CYS A 938 -8.49 -22.54 36.91
C CYS A 938 -8.81 -23.02 38.33
N LYS A 939 -9.71 -24.01 38.41
CA LYS A 939 -10.00 -24.80 39.63
C LYS A 939 -9.43 -26.18 39.48
N ALA A 940 -8.78 -26.67 40.52
CA ALA A 940 -8.18 -28.01 40.58
C ALA A 940 -9.19 -29.09 40.22
N GLY A 941 -8.76 -30.00 39.34
CA GLY A 941 -9.54 -31.15 38.92
C GLY A 941 -10.67 -30.83 37.93
N GLN A 942 -10.84 -29.58 37.50
CA GLN A 942 -11.76 -29.20 36.42
C GLN A 942 -11.02 -29.17 35.09
N THR A 943 -11.58 -29.80 34.06
CA THR A 943 -10.99 -29.79 32.73
C THR A 943 -11.41 -28.55 31.96
N TYR A 944 -10.45 -27.89 31.37
CA TYR A 944 -10.60 -26.71 30.54
C TYR A 944 -10.13 -26.99 29.14
N TYR A 945 -10.71 -26.30 28.17
CA TYR A 945 -10.33 -26.33 26.77
C TYR A 945 -9.86 -24.96 26.33
N ILE A 946 -8.70 -24.93 25.68
CA ILE A 946 -8.11 -23.73 25.08
C ILE A 946 -8.16 -23.97 23.59
N PHE A 947 -8.70 -23.05 22.84
CA PHE A 947 -8.63 -23.12 21.38
C PHE A 947 -7.82 -21.96 20.82
N TYR A 948 -7.15 -22.24 19.76
CA TYR A 948 -6.20 -21.37 19.13
C TYR A 948 -6.35 -21.42 17.60
N GLU A 949 -6.59 -20.28 16.99
CA GLU A 949 -6.65 -20.16 15.54
C GLU A 949 -5.32 -19.60 15.03
N PHE A 950 -4.58 -20.36 14.23
CA PHE A 950 -3.30 -19.96 13.69
C PHE A 950 -3.51 -19.31 12.34
N SER A 951 -3.03 -18.07 12.14
CA SER A 951 -3.06 -17.39 10.85
C SER A 951 -1.70 -17.47 10.15
N GLU A 952 -1.71 -17.63 8.84
CA GLU A 952 -0.52 -17.88 8.02
C GLU A 952 0.27 -16.66 7.61
N GLN A 953 -0.30 -15.49 7.64
CA GLN A 953 0.34 -14.34 7.01
C GLN A 953 1.01 -13.44 8.04
N ASN A 954 2.31 -13.25 7.86
CA ASN A 954 2.98 -12.07 8.36
C ASN A 954 2.42 -10.85 7.61
N ILE A 955 1.65 -10.03 8.30
CA ILE A 955 1.02 -8.81 7.74
C ILE A 955 2.04 -7.78 7.22
N TYR A 956 3.32 -7.96 7.52
CA TYR A 956 4.39 -7.05 7.11
C TYR A 956 5.17 -7.52 5.88
N THR A 957 5.27 -8.84 5.65
CA THR A 957 6.04 -9.38 4.53
C THR A 957 5.19 -10.04 3.45
N GLY A 958 3.93 -10.37 3.74
CA GLY A 958 3.06 -11.10 2.82
C GLY A 958 3.50 -12.56 2.55
N GLU A 959 4.53 -13.04 3.27
CA GLU A 959 5.05 -14.40 3.10
C GLU A 959 4.34 -15.37 4.05
N ILE A 960 4.05 -16.55 3.54
CA ILE A 960 3.44 -17.67 4.28
C ILE A 960 4.53 -18.30 5.15
N GLU A 961 4.45 -18.09 6.47
CA GLU A 961 5.55 -18.46 7.36
C GLU A 961 5.19 -19.46 8.47
N VAL A 962 4.19 -20.28 8.32
CA VAL A 962 4.02 -21.40 9.27
C VAL A 962 4.38 -22.73 8.59
N PRO A 963 5.64 -23.16 8.63
CA PRO A 963 5.97 -24.51 8.21
C PRO A 963 5.34 -25.50 9.20
N LEU A 964 5.00 -26.69 8.74
CA LEU A 964 4.82 -27.86 9.58
C LEU A 964 6.05 -28.00 10.48
N ALA A 965 6.00 -27.44 11.67
CA ALA A 965 7.09 -27.44 12.63
C ALA A 965 6.64 -28.06 13.95
N GLU A 966 7.60 -28.57 14.68
CA GLU A 966 7.37 -29.10 16.01
C GLU A 966 7.44 -27.94 17.02
N TYR A 967 6.32 -27.66 17.69
CA TYR A 967 6.22 -26.59 18.68
C TYR A 967 6.23 -27.14 20.09
N GLU A 968 6.78 -26.39 21.04
CA GLU A 968 6.82 -26.73 22.47
C GLU A 968 5.70 -26.00 23.21
N PHE A 969 4.90 -26.76 23.95
CA PHE A 969 3.79 -26.25 24.75
C PHE A 969 3.99 -26.61 26.21
N THR A 970 3.77 -25.63 27.09
CA THR A 970 3.82 -25.82 28.56
C THR A 970 2.76 -24.95 29.20
N VAL A 971 2.07 -25.48 30.24
CA VAL A 971 1.17 -24.69 31.07
C VAL A 971 1.85 -24.43 32.40
N GLU A 972 2.06 -23.17 32.76
CA GLU A 972 2.76 -22.80 33.99
C GLU A 972 1.80 -22.17 35.00
N TRP A 973 1.86 -22.65 36.24
CA TRP A 973 1.15 -22.04 37.35
C TRP A 973 1.85 -20.75 37.81
N GLN A 974 1.07 -19.66 37.96
CA GLN A 974 1.58 -18.33 38.29
C GLN A 974 1.28 -17.88 39.71
N GLY A 975 0.46 -18.64 40.46
CA GLY A 975 0.11 -18.33 41.83
C GLY A 975 -1.39 -18.43 42.13
N GLU A 976 -1.72 -18.25 43.42
CA GLU A 976 -3.11 -18.17 43.85
C GLU A 976 -3.76 -16.85 43.33
N ILE A 977 -5.05 -16.92 43.00
CA ILE A 977 -5.78 -15.73 42.57
C ILE A 977 -5.84 -14.77 43.77
N PRO A 978 -5.37 -13.51 43.63
CA PRO A 978 -5.51 -12.53 44.70
C PRO A 978 -6.99 -12.34 45.01
N ALA A 979 -7.39 -12.48 46.29
CA ALA A 979 -8.74 -12.20 46.70
C ALA A 979 -9.12 -10.78 46.27
N GLN A 980 -9.93 -10.66 45.22
CA GLN A 980 -10.50 -9.39 44.84
C GLN A 980 -11.29 -8.84 46.01
N GLN A 981 -10.99 -7.62 46.40
CA GLN A 981 -11.85 -6.87 47.33
C GLN A 981 -13.22 -6.77 46.67
N ALA A 982 -14.22 -7.38 47.35
CA ALA A 982 -15.63 -7.42 47.00
C ALA A 982 -16.24 -6.00 46.88
#